data_24b5f2e3a66d8fb1596cad86e440cf14
#
_entry.id   24b5f2e3a66d8fb1596cad86e440cf14
#
_cell.length_a   1.000
_cell.length_b   1.000
_cell.length_c   1.000
_cell.angle_alpha   90.00
_cell.angle_beta   90.00
_cell.angle_gamma   90.00
#
_symmetry.space_group_name_H-M   'P 1'
#
loop_
_entity.id
_entity.type
_entity.pdbx_description
1 polymer ?
#
loop_
_entity_poly.entity_id
_entity_poly.type
_entity_poly.pdbx_seq_one_letter_code
_entity_poly.pdbx_strand_id
1 'polypeptide(L)'
;MDSKKKIIGVCGARLFNQIPMQFINTLKKQSEKEGYFIIAFSSNSDDEEETDGYVGESQLYELAKYVNLSAIVILSETLKNSKIINQIIEVGRNRNIPVFTLDGDAEGAISLNCDYYDGFEEMVRHVVEYHGCRKVNMLAGFKGNEYSDARIDAYKRVLKENGIPFEPERLAYGDFWERPAQKAVKGFIKSGKEFDAIVCANDSMAIVACSILNEYGYEVPEDVIVTGFDGTIGAGYHFPVISTCEPDYENAIKFIMDKIGSWETGKACDNNGCTVSFKVKKSQSCGCMPKTMYEINTIISSLSNSVGDCSWHSIAMSGMITALLDKENITDIVDCIPEFTHLWSNVFRFACFKSSLFTNCAVEETYSEMTTILDVSNGTYNETGRKFRIEEFMPGIDKVMAEDNGIDVLFVRQFNSGRNVYGYIAEGYPVLEERAMQRCNEFAMFITHAVDNVIHNHKLASMNKDLKELNNNLEEAYNKIAGLYLKDYMTGLYNRRGFYEKIGMLAASHKCKDKYLYLFSIDIDRLKYINDNFGHAEGDFAITTVAAAISETSGEDAICARFGGDEFVCAFTAGGSGEYSAAEFYNRLLDNINNTKGVKDKEYPVGASIGMCCCHMEDGIDIENMILSADKNMYKDKSEHRQKYQKDMIN
;
A
#
# COMPACT_ATOMS: atom_id res chain seq x y z
N MET A 1 14.33 -43.98 19.86
CA MET A 1 14.23 -42.57 20.36
C MET A 1 14.47 -41.69 19.13
N ASP A 2 13.39 -41.24 18.53
CA ASP A 2 13.52 -40.26 17.41
C ASP A 2 14.06 -38.96 18.01
N SER A 3 15.35 -38.68 17.76
CA SER A 3 15.92 -37.43 18.17
C SER A 3 15.29 -36.35 17.27
N LYS A 4 14.52 -35.43 17.87
CA LYS A 4 13.96 -34.28 17.18
C LYS A 4 15.09 -33.56 16.44
N LYS A 5 14.97 -33.35 15.10
CA LYS A 5 15.95 -32.58 14.32
C LYS A 5 16.12 -31.19 14.93
N LYS A 6 17.35 -30.73 15.02
CA LYS A 6 17.69 -29.37 15.44
C LYS A 6 17.51 -28.40 14.28
N ILE A 7 17.34 -27.10 14.52
CA ILE A 7 17.00 -26.15 13.48
C ILE A 7 18.08 -25.08 13.36
N ILE A 8 18.56 -24.86 12.14
CA ILE A 8 19.41 -23.72 11.78
C ILE A 8 18.55 -22.68 11.05
N GLY A 9 18.52 -21.44 11.55
CA GLY A 9 17.89 -20.31 10.88
C GLY A 9 18.84 -19.69 9.85
N VAL A 10 18.37 -19.44 8.62
CA VAL A 10 19.09 -18.66 7.63
C VAL A 10 18.28 -17.40 7.32
N CYS A 11 18.90 -16.23 7.46
CA CYS A 11 18.23 -14.94 7.25
C CYS A 11 18.90 -14.20 6.09
N GLY A 12 18.10 -13.71 5.15
CA GLY A 12 18.60 -12.94 4.01
C GLY A 12 17.48 -12.47 3.09
N ALA A 13 17.81 -11.58 2.16
CA ALA A 13 16.89 -11.15 1.11
C ALA A 13 17.10 -11.99 -0.15
N ARG A 14 16.01 -12.26 -0.88
CA ARG A 14 16.05 -13.00 -2.17
C ARG A 14 16.85 -14.29 -2.10
N LEU A 15 16.68 -15.07 -1.01
CA LEU A 15 17.42 -16.31 -0.80
C LEU A 15 17.22 -17.36 -1.91
N PHE A 16 16.25 -17.15 -2.80
CA PHE A 16 16.00 -17.94 -4.01
C PHE A 16 16.95 -17.62 -5.17
N ASN A 17 17.72 -16.53 -5.09
CA ASN A 17 18.72 -16.20 -6.12
C ASN A 17 19.88 -17.20 -6.11
N GLN A 18 20.62 -17.25 -7.22
CA GLN A 18 21.64 -18.29 -7.47
C GLN A 18 22.72 -18.37 -6.40
N ILE A 19 23.30 -17.22 -6.00
CA ILE A 19 24.42 -17.21 -5.03
C ILE A 19 23.95 -17.65 -3.62
N PRO A 20 22.90 -17.06 -3.00
CA PRO A 20 22.35 -17.57 -1.74
C PRO A 20 21.96 -19.04 -1.80
N MET A 21 21.39 -19.49 -2.91
CA MET A 21 20.99 -20.87 -3.11
C MET A 21 22.16 -21.85 -3.14
N GLN A 22 23.31 -21.47 -3.67
CA GLN A 22 24.53 -22.32 -3.60
C GLN A 22 24.93 -22.60 -2.15
N PHE A 23 24.93 -21.54 -1.31
CA PHE A 23 25.22 -21.70 0.12
C PHE A 23 24.18 -22.59 0.81
N ILE A 24 22.88 -22.32 0.60
CA ILE A 24 21.78 -23.09 1.22
C ILE A 24 21.82 -24.56 0.76
N ASN A 25 22.07 -24.83 -0.53
CA ASN A 25 22.21 -26.20 -1.02
C ASN A 25 23.38 -26.95 -0.38
N THR A 26 24.51 -26.27 -0.17
CA THR A 26 25.67 -26.88 0.49
C THR A 26 25.39 -27.09 1.97
N LEU A 27 24.75 -26.11 2.63
CA LEU A 27 24.33 -26.21 4.03
C LEU A 27 23.31 -27.36 4.21
N LYS A 28 22.33 -27.52 3.29
CA LYS A 28 21.37 -28.62 3.31
C LYS A 28 22.07 -29.98 3.34
N LYS A 29 23.01 -30.21 2.39
CA LYS A 29 23.74 -31.48 2.29
C LYS A 29 24.50 -31.89 3.55
N GLN A 30 25.06 -30.89 4.27
CA GLN A 30 25.80 -31.13 5.49
C GLN A 30 24.84 -31.26 6.70
N SER A 31 23.81 -30.39 6.77
CA SER A 31 22.80 -30.41 7.81
C SER A 31 22.04 -31.78 7.90
N GLU A 32 21.70 -32.32 6.74
CA GLU A 32 21.06 -33.62 6.62
C GLU A 32 21.88 -34.74 7.31
N LYS A 33 23.19 -34.74 7.08
CA LYS A 33 24.11 -35.76 7.69
C LYS A 33 24.23 -35.61 9.19
N GLU A 34 24.07 -34.41 9.75
CA GLU A 34 24.25 -34.11 11.17
C GLU A 34 22.93 -33.95 11.95
N GLY A 35 21.79 -34.21 11.29
CA GLY A 35 20.46 -34.18 11.91
C GLY A 35 19.91 -32.78 12.17
N TYR A 36 20.30 -31.79 11.36
CA TYR A 36 19.74 -30.47 11.38
C TYR A 36 18.71 -30.25 10.27
N PHE A 37 17.76 -29.38 10.53
CA PHE A 37 16.76 -28.90 9.61
C PHE A 37 16.97 -27.39 9.40
N ILE A 38 16.67 -26.85 8.24
CA ILE A 38 16.92 -25.44 7.92
C ILE A 38 15.59 -24.70 7.80
N ILE A 39 15.50 -23.52 8.42
CA ILE A 39 14.43 -22.55 8.17
C ILE A 39 15.06 -21.27 7.61
N ALA A 40 14.75 -20.97 6.36
CA ALA A 40 15.26 -19.81 5.65
C ALA A 40 14.22 -18.68 5.62
N PHE A 41 14.48 -17.59 6.33
CA PHE A 41 13.66 -16.39 6.36
C PHE A 41 14.09 -15.48 5.21
N SER A 42 13.27 -15.34 4.16
CA SER A 42 13.62 -14.67 2.91
C SER A 42 12.71 -13.48 2.64
N SER A 43 13.23 -12.26 2.77
CA SER A 43 12.56 -11.05 2.25
C SER A 43 12.73 -10.91 0.73
N ASN A 44 11.97 -10.01 0.11
CA ASN A 44 12.06 -9.72 -1.32
C ASN A 44 12.92 -8.49 -1.62
N SER A 45 12.96 -7.50 -0.73
CA SER A 45 13.75 -6.29 -0.87
C SER A 45 15.08 -6.39 -0.11
N ASP A 46 16.10 -5.79 -0.70
CA ASP A 46 17.44 -5.62 -0.16
C ASP A 46 17.76 -4.13 0.07
N ASP A 47 16.73 -3.27 0.09
CA ASP A 47 16.87 -1.81 0.11
C ASP A 47 17.63 -1.30 1.34
N GLU A 48 18.61 -0.43 1.11
CA GLU A 48 19.30 0.32 2.15
C GLU A 48 18.39 1.41 2.76
N GLU A 49 17.41 1.90 1.99
CA GLU A 49 16.48 2.94 2.42
C GLU A 49 15.24 2.33 3.11
N GLU A 50 14.81 2.96 4.21
CA GLU A 50 13.60 2.57 4.95
C GLU A 50 12.35 2.97 4.16
N THR A 51 12.02 2.24 3.12
CA THR A 51 10.71 2.35 2.45
C THR A 51 9.62 1.68 3.29
N ASP A 52 8.36 2.09 3.12
CA ASP A 52 7.24 1.45 3.84
C ASP A 52 7.15 -0.07 3.54
N GLY A 53 7.47 -0.49 2.33
CA GLY A 53 7.53 -1.89 1.93
C GLY A 53 8.57 -2.67 2.72
N TYR A 54 9.76 -2.10 2.83
CA TYR A 54 10.88 -2.67 3.57
C TYR A 54 10.61 -2.82 5.07
N VAL A 55 9.96 -1.82 5.70
CA VAL A 55 9.58 -1.89 7.12
C VAL A 55 8.61 -3.05 7.39
N GLY A 56 7.66 -3.30 6.48
CA GLY A 56 6.79 -4.47 6.57
C GLY A 56 7.58 -5.78 6.45
N GLU A 57 8.40 -5.91 5.41
CA GLU A 57 9.19 -7.14 5.16
C GLU A 57 10.19 -7.47 6.27
N SER A 58 10.78 -6.47 6.92
CA SER A 58 11.75 -6.70 8.00
C SER A 58 11.17 -7.40 9.22
N GLN A 59 9.85 -7.31 9.44
CA GLN A 59 9.16 -8.04 10.51
C GLN A 59 9.21 -9.56 10.33
N LEU A 60 9.53 -10.05 9.13
CA LEU A 60 9.76 -11.48 8.87
C LEU A 60 10.81 -12.05 9.83
N TYR A 61 11.89 -11.33 10.06
CA TYR A 61 13.00 -11.83 10.87
C TYR A 61 12.65 -11.91 12.37
N GLU A 62 11.60 -11.23 12.80
CA GLU A 62 11.06 -11.41 14.15
C GLU A 62 10.46 -12.80 14.36
N LEU A 63 10.02 -13.50 13.29
CA LEU A 63 9.51 -14.86 13.40
C LEU A 63 10.57 -15.84 13.92
N ALA A 64 11.86 -15.55 13.71
CA ALA A 64 12.95 -16.34 14.24
C ALA A 64 12.92 -16.49 15.79
N LYS A 65 12.31 -15.53 16.50
CA LYS A 65 12.13 -15.60 17.97
C LYS A 65 11.11 -16.66 18.42
N TYR A 66 10.26 -17.13 17.51
CA TYR A 66 9.26 -18.16 17.80
C TYR A 66 9.68 -19.58 17.39
N VAL A 67 10.81 -19.72 16.70
CA VAL A 67 11.38 -21.01 16.28
C VAL A 67 12.47 -21.42 17.25
N ASN A 68 12.53 -22.69 17.64
CA ASN A 68 13.61 -23.20 18.51
C ASN A 68 14.89 -23.45 17.70
N LEU A 69 15.61 -22.37 17.42
CA LEU A 69 16.85 -22.40 16.64
C LEU A 69 18.06 -22.84 17.48
N SER A 70 18.96 -23.60 16.88
CA SER A 70 20.30 -23.93 17.43
C SER A 70 21.38 -22.94 16.97
N ALA A 71 21.18 -22.28 15.84
CA ALA A 71 22.06 -21.25 15.33
C ALA A 71 21.32 -20.36 14.32
N ILE A 72 21.88 -19.17 14.03
CA ILE A 72 21.42 -18.30 12.95
C ILE A 72 22.57 -17.98 12.01
N VAL A 73 22.34 -18.06 10.69
CA VAL A 73 23.27 -17.62 9.65
C VAL A 73 22.64 -16.46 8.90
N ILE A 74 23.30 -15.32 8.86
CA ILE A 74 22.87 -14.12 8.16
C ILE A 74 23.66 -13.99 6.85
N LEU A 75 22.99 -13.95 5.71
CA LEU A 75 23.62 -13.64 4.43
C LEU A 75 23.69 -12.11 4.29
N SER A 76 24.73 -11.50 4.87
CA SER A 76 24.82 -10.06 5.12
C SER A 76 24.83 -9.23 3.83
N GLU A 77 25.45 -9.72 2.74
CA GLU A 77 25.46 -9.03 1.47
C GLU A 77 24.05 -8.86 0.87
N THR A 78 23.12 -9.76 1.23
CA THR A 78 21.73 -9.69 0.77
C THR A 78 20.87 -8.78 1.64
N LEU A 79 21.31 -8.50 2.88
CA LEU A 79 20.56 -7.73 3.89
C LEU A 79 21.21 -6.37 4.21
N LYS A 80 21.62 -5.61 3.31
CA LYS A 80 22.44 -4.37 3.44
C LYS A 80 22.10 -3.41 4.61
N ASN A 81 21.00 -3.62 5.34
CA ASN A 81 20.56 -2.81 6.46
C ASN A 81 21.09 -3.32 7.81
N SER A 82 22.01 -2.56 8.40
CA SER A 82 22.64 -2.88 9.68
C SER A 82 21.67 -2.99 10.87
N LYS A 83 20.54 -2.25 10.85
CA LYS A 83 19.55 -2.32 11.93
C LYS A 83 18.88 -3.70 11.97
N ILE A 84 18.54 -4.28 10.80
CA ILE A 84 17.93 -5.61 10.73
C ILE A 84 18.95 -6.67 11.12
N ILE A 85 20.19 -6.58 10.63
CA ILE A 85 21.26 -7.49 11.04
C ILE A 85 21.41 -7.48 12.57
N ASN A 86 21.42 -6.31 13.18
CA ASN A 86 21.51 -6.18 14.64
C ASN A 86 20.27 -6.77 15.36
N GLN A 87 19.05 -6.59 14.83
CA GLN A 87 17.84 -7.21 15.38
C GLN A 87 17.93 -8.74 15.37
N ILE A 88 18.42 -9.33 14.27
CA ILE A 88 18.60 -10.77 14.15
C ILE A 88 19.68 -11.26 15.15
N ILE A 89 20.79 -10.52 15.29
CA ILE A 89 21.85 -10.84 16.27
C ILE A 89 21.28 -10.81 17.70
N GLU A 90 20.41 -9.86 18.01
CA GLU A 90 19.76 -9.78 19.33
C GLU A 90 18.86 -11.01 19.60
N VAL A 91 18.18 -11.55 18.60
CA VAL A 91 17.43 -12.82 18.74
C VAL A 91 18.38 -13.94 19.16
N GLY A 92 19.53 -14.06 18.51
CA GLY A 92 20.56 -15.05 18.88
C GLY A 92 21.12 -14.84 20.29
N ARG A 93 21.44 -13.60 20.64
CA ARG A 93 21.94 -13.23 21.99
C ARG A 93 20.93 -13.57 23.08
N ASN A 94 19.67 -13.20 22.90
CA ASN A 94 18.61 -13.45 23.88
C ASN A 94 18.32 -14.95 24.08
N ARG A 95 18.63 -15.78 23.09
CA ARG A 95 18.47 -17.25 23.15
C ARG A 95 19.76 -17.98 23.48
N ASN A 96 20.87 -17.28 23.62
CA ASN A 96 22.19 -17.84 23.84
C ASN A 96 22.57 -18.88 22.77
N ILE A 97 22.37 -18.55 21.50
CA ILE A 97 22.77 -19.36 20.33
C ILE A 97 23.76 -18.61 19.46
N PRO A 98 24.67 -19.29 18.75
CA PRO A 98 25.65 -18.66 17.88
C PRO A 98 24.97 -18.01 16.67
N VAL A 99 25.47 -16.82 16.30
CA VAL A 99 25.05 -16.11 15.09
C VAL A 99 26.28 -15.98 14.19
N PHE A 100 26.10 -16.29 12.92
CA PHE A 100 27.11 -16.19 11.88
C PHE A 100 26.68 -15.17 10.85
N THR A 101 27.65 -14.42 10.31
CA THR A 101 27.45 -13.56 9.13
C THR A 101 28.27 -14.11 7.98
N LEU A 102 27.65 -14.27 6.81
CA LEU A 102 28.35 -14.56 5.56
C LEU A 102 28.53 -13.26 4.79
N ASP A 103 29.78 -12.97 4.49
CA ASP A 103 30.22 -11.81 3.71
C ASP A 103 29.80 -10.47 4.34
N GLY A 104 30.21 -10.27 5.58
CA GLY A 104 29.98 -9.04 6.33
C GLY A 104 30.33 -9.19 7.80
N ASP A 105 30.83 -8.11 8.38
CA ASP A 105 31.20 -8.04 9.80
C ASP A 105 30.10 -7.37 10.60
N ALA A 106 29.69 -8.00 11.71
CA ALA A 106 28.73 -7.43 12.64
C ALA A 106 29.11 -7.78 14.09
N GLU A 107 29.01 -6.82 14.98
CA GLU A 107 29.34 -7.00 16.41
C GLU A 107 28.37 -8.03 17.05
N GLY A 108 28.94 -9.07 17.62
CA GLY A 108 28.17 -10.15 18.27
C GLY A 108 27.84 -11.33 17.35
N ALA A 109 28.33 -11.34 16.13
CA ALA A 109 28.30 -12.48 15.22
C ALA A 109 29.70 -13.00 14.91
N ILE A 110 29.80 -14.22 14.40
CA ILE A 110 31.03 -14.85 13.92
C ILE A 110 31.06 -14.67 12.39
N SER A 111 32.06 -13.93 11.88
CA SER A 111 32.13 -13.56 10.47
C SER A 111 32.76 -14.66 9.60
N LEU A 112 32.15 -14.93 8.45
CA LEU A 112 32.68 -15.73 7.37
C LEU A 112 32.84 -14.84 6.14
N ASN A 113 34.05 -14.38 5.86
CA ASN A 113 34.31 -13.40 4.81
C ASN A 113 34.88 -14.07 3.56
N CYS A 114 34.31 -13.74 2.39
CA CYS A 114 34.74 -14.27 1.11
C CYS A 114 36.03 -13.58 0.62
N ASP A 115 37.00 -14.37 0.19
CA ASP A 115 38.25 -13.87 -0.38
C ASP A 115 38.15 -13.72 -1.90
N TYR A 116 37.55 -12.62 -2.32
CA TYR A 116 37.38 -12.28 -3.72
C TYR A 116 38.70 -11.95 -4.43
N TYR A 117 39.71 -11.53 -3.69
CA TYR A 117 41.01 -11.15 -4.23
C TYR A 117 41.80 -12.38 -4.67
N ASP A 118 42.06 -13.29 -3.76
CA ASP A 118 42.87 -14.48 -4.03
C ASP A 118 42.19 -15.39 -5.05
N GLY A 119 40.87 -15.56 -5.00
CA GLY A 119 40.14 -16.34 -5.97
C GLY A 119 40.19 -15.78 -7.38
N PHE A 120 40.09 -14.45 -7.52
CA PHE A 120 40.20 -13.82 -8.84
C PHE A 120 41.65 -13.81 -9.36
N GLU A 121 42.63 -13.63 -8.45
CA GLU A 121 44.06 -13.74 -8.78
C GLU A 121 44.38 -15.11 -9.38
N GLU A 122 43.88 -16.20 -8.78
CA GLU A 122 44.11 -17.57 -9.29
C GLU A 122 43.53 -17.75 -10.70
N MET A 123 42.34 -17.19 -10.99
CA MET A 123 41.76 -17.23 -12.33
C MET A 123 42.61 -16.44 -13.34
N VAL A 124 43.07 -15.26 -12.99
CA VAL A 124 43.94 -14.46 -13.90
C VAL A 124 45.27 -15.17 -14.12
N ARG A 125 45.88 -15.80 -13.11
CA ARG A 125 47.06 -16.64 -13.25
C ARG A 125 46.81 -17.82 -14.18
N HIS A 126 45.66 -18.46 -14.07
CA HIS A 126 45.30 -19.54 -14.98
C HIS A 126 45.29 -19.07 -16.46
N VAL A 127 44.73 -17.88 -16.74
CA VAL A 127 44.69 -17.31 -18.07
C VAL A 127 46.10 -16.90 -18.56
N VAL A 128 46.90 -16.22 -17.70
CA VAL A 128 48.20 -15.64 -18.08
C VAL A 128 49.32 -16.70 -18.09
N GLU A 129 49.40 -17.52 -17.03
CA GLU A 129 50.53 -18.41 -16.81
C GLU A 129 50.32 -19.81 -17.45
N TYR A 130 49.08 -20.36 -17.36
CA TYR A 130 48.76 -21.67 -17.89
C TYR A 130 48.45 -21.61 -19.41
N HIS A 131 47.61 -20.67 -19.85
CA HIS A 131 47.25 -20.49 -21.25
C HIS A 131 48.22 -19.57 -22.02
N GLY A 132 49.06 -18.83 -21.33
CA GLY A 132 50.09 -18.00 -21.94
C GLY A 132 49.57 -16.70 -22.56
N CYS A 133 48.36 -16.26 -22.21
CA CYS A 133 47.77 -15.03 -22.71
C CYS A 133 48.56 -13.80 -22.30
N ARG A 134 48.73 -12.86 -23.23
CA ARG A 134 49.53 -11.63 -23.01
C ARG A 134 48.74 -10.36 -23.27
N LYS A 135 47.63 -10.43 -23.99
CA LYS A 135 46.75 -9.31 -24.36
C LYS A 135 45.40 -9.48 -23.67
N VAL A 136 45.43 -9.49 -22.33
CA VAL A 136 44.27 -9.80 -21.48
C VAL A 136 43.46 -8.54 -21.27
N ASN A 137 42.18 -8.54 -21.62
CA ASN A 137 41.22 -7.51 -21.26
C ASN A 137 40.50 -7.89 -19.96
N MET A 138 40.12 -6.91 -19.16
CA MET A 138 39.32 -7.11 -17.97
C MET A 138 37.98 -6.40 -18.08
N LEU A 139 36.90 -7.11 -17.77
CA LEU A 139 35.57 -6.60 -17.64
C LEU A 139 35.20 -6.57 -16.13
N ALA A 140 35.38 -5.38 -15.52
CA ALA A 140 35.20 -5.15 -14.08
C ALA A 140 33.72 -4.87 -13.71
N GLY A 141 33.38 -4.89 -12.42
CA GLY A 141 32.09 -4.50 -11.88
C GLY A 141 31.91 -2.99 -11.80
N PHE A 142 31.20 -2.50 -10.77
CA PHE A 142 31.03 -1.07 -10.55
C PHE A 142 32.35 -0.39 -10.19
N LYS A 143 32.54 0.80 -10.71
CA LYS A 143 33.70 1.62 -10.36
C LYS A 143 33.61 2.11 -8.92
N GLY A 144 34.67 1.89 -8.12
CA GLY A 144 34.73 2.27 -6.72
C GLY A 144 33.96 1.35 -5.76
N ASN A 145 33.54 0.20 -6.25
CA ASN A 145 33.00 -0.88 -5.44
C ASN A 145 34.14 -1.76 -4.94
N GLU A 146 34.19 -2.06 -3.65
CA GLU A 146 35.29 -2.80 -3.02
C GLU A 146 35.52 -4.18 -3.63
N TYR A 147 34.46 -4.91 -3.97
CA TYR A 147 34.55 -6.22 -4.63
C TYR A 147 35.09 -6.12 -6.06
N SER A 148 34.73 -5.06 -6.78
CA SER A 148 35.25 -4.78 -8.10
C SER A 148 36.72 -4.36 -8.06
N ASP A 149 37.05 -3.48 -7.12
CA ASP A 149 38.41 -2.95 -6.97
C ASP A 149 39.39 -4.03 -6.50
N ALA A 150 38.99 -4.93 -5.60
CA ALA A 150 39.79 -6.11 -5.22
C ALA A 150 40.16 -6.99 -6.44
N ARG A 151 39.18 -7.27 -7.34
CA ARG A 151 39.41 -8.03 -8.54
C ARG A 151 40.32 -7.29 -9.54
N ILE A 152 40.18 -5.96 -9.67
CA ILE A 152 41.07 -5.12 -10.49
C ILE A 152 42.51 -5.15 -9.96
N ASP A 153 42.69 -5.10 -8.65
CA ASP A 153 44.01 -5.13 -8.06
C ASP A 153 44.69 -6.52 -8.21
N ALA A 154 43.90 -7.60 -8.07
CA ALA A 154 44.36 -8.96 -8.37
C ALA A 154 44.83 -9.09 -9.85
N TYR A 155 44.02 -8.60 -10.80
CA TYR A 155 44.37 -8.58 -12.21
C TYR A 155 45.68 -7.81 -12.47
N LYS A 156 45.80 -6.58 -11.95
CA LYS A 156 47.03 -5.76 -12.14
C LYS A 156 48.25 -6.42 -11.54
N ARG A 157 48.11 -7.09 -10.38
CA ARG A 157 49.20 -7.79 -9.71
C ARG A 157 49.75 -8.91 -10.59
N VAL A 158 48.87 -9.78 -11.11
CA VAL A 158 49.30 -10.91 -11.97
C VAL A 158 49.97 -10.40 -13.23
N LEU A 159 49.42 -9.37 -13.87
CA LEU A 159 50.09 -8.77 -15.06
C LEU A 159 51.49 -8.28 -14.73
N LYS A 160 51.66 -7.55 -13.62
CA LYS A 160 52.95 -7.02 -13.20
C LYS A 160 53.97 -8.12 -12.88
N GLU A 161 53.56 -9.18 -12.20
CA GLU A 161 54.43 -10.30 -11.85
C GLU A 161 54.90 -11.09 -13.11
N ASN A 162 54.05 -11.09 -14.15
CA ASN A 162 54.35 -11.73 -15.43
C ASN A 162 54.99 -10.80 -16.50
N GLY A 163 55.37 -9.58 -16.10
CA GLY A 163 56.00 -8.61 -16.97
C GLY A 163 55.11 -8.06 -18.09
N ILE A 164 53.78 -8.12 -17.90
CA ILE A 164 52.80 -7.58 -18.85
C ILE A 164 52.44 -6.15 -18.40
N PRO A 165 52.59 -5.12 -19.23
CA PRO A 165 52.24 -3.76 -18.88
C PRO A 165 50.73 -3.63 -18.74
N PHE A 166 50.27 -2.95 -17.70
CA PHE A 166 48.87 -2.58 -17.55
C PHE A 166 48.52 -1.44 -18.51
N GLU A 167 47.58 -1.69 -19.42
CA GLU A 167 47.04 -0.69 -20.34
C GLU A 167 45.63 -0.33 -19.90
N PRO A 168 45.35 0.96 -19.54
CA PRO A 168 44.01 1.36 -19.05
C PRO A 168 42.86 1.05 -20.02
N GLU A 169 43.13 1.00 -21.32
CA GLU A 169 42.14 0.69 -22.38
C GLU A 169 41.71 -0.78 -22.39
N ARG A 170 42.47 -1.65 -21.71
CA ARG A 170 42.10 -3.07 -21.51
C ARG A 170 41.22 -3.32 -20.32
N LEU A 171 40.92 -2.27 -19.52
CA LEU A 171 39.97 -2.32 -18.40
C LEU A 171 38.71 -1.57 -18.77
N ALA A 172 37.59 -2.25 -18.71
CA ALA A 172 36.25 -1.64 -18.87
C ALA A 172 35.32 -2.09 -17.75
N TYR A 173 34.32 -1.28 -17.48
CA TYR A 173 33.31 -1.56 -16.43
C TYR A 173 32.04 -2.09 -17.06
N GLY A 174 31.59 -3.24 -16.61
CA GLY A 174 30.37 -3.91 -17.03
C GLY A 174 29.29 -3.86 -15.92
N ASP A 175 29.60 -3.19 -14.78
CA ASP A 175 28.68 -2.92 -13.65
C ASP A 175 27.97 -4.19 -13.14
N PHE A 176 28.58 -5.37 -13.29
CA PHE A 176 28.01 -6.69 -13.01
C PHE A 176 26.72 -7.03 -13.78
N TRP A 177 26.30 -6.19 -14.77
CA TRP A 177 25.05 -6.33 -15.50
C TRP A 177 25.27 -6.53 -17.00
N GLU A 178 24.29 -7.17 -17.66
CA GLU A 178 24.35 -7.52 -19.06
C GLU A 178 24.52 -6.31 -20.00
N ARG A 179 23.71 -5.27 -19.86
CA ARG A 179 23.75 -4.13 -20.81
C ARG A 179 25.04 -3.33 -20.77
N PRO A 180 25.60 -2.95 -19.61
CA PRO A 180 26.92 -2.33 -19.55
C PRO A 180 27.99 -3.24 -20.07
N ALA A 181 27.96 -4.55 -19.77
CA ALA A 181 28.91 -5.54 -20.28
C ALA A 181 28.89 -5.61 -21.80
N GLN A 182 27.72 -5.67 -22.46
CA GLN A 182 27.59 -5.62 -23.91
C GLN A 182 28.28 -4.41 -24.52
N LYS A 183 28.08 -3.22 -23.93
CA LYS A 183 28.71 -1.98 -24.39
C LYS A 183 30.22 -2.03 -24.25
N ALA A 184 30.74 -2.56 -23.16
CA ALA A 184 32.16 -2.66 -22.87
C ALA A 184 32.84 -3.62 -23.84
N VAL A 185 32.30 -4.82 -24.05
CA VAL A 185 32.87 -5.81 -24.98
C VAL A 185 32.87 -5.29 -26.43
N LYS A 186 31.75 -4.66 -26.87
CA LYS A 186 31.69 -3.99 -28.17
C LYS A 186 32.73 -2.86 -28.28
N GLY A 187 33.07 -2.20 -27.17
CA GLY A 187 34.15 -1.20 -27.08
C GLY A 187 35.52 -1.83 -27.31
N PHE A 188 35.83 -2.98 -26.70
CA PHE A 188 37.08 -3.70 -26.91
C PHE A 188 37.25 -4.07 -28.39
N ILE A 189 36.24 -4.66 -29.03
CA ILE A 189 36.29 -5.05 -30.44
C ILE A 189 36.48 -3.83 -31.35
N LYS A 190 35.72 -2.76 -31.13
CA LYS A 190 35.81 -1.54 -31.96
C LYS A 190 37.10 -0.76 -31.78
N SER A 191 37.83 -0.97 -30.69
CA SER A 191 39.15 -0.33 -30.48
C SER A 191 40.19 -0.78 -31.52
N GLY A 192 39.96 -1.91 -32.15
CA GLY A 192 40.92 -2.53 -33.08
C GLY A 192 42.19 -3.06 -32.41
N LYS A 193 42.31 -3.00 -31.08
CA LYS A 193 43.41 -3.61 -30.35
C LYS A 193 43.19 -5.13 -30.27
N GLU A 194 44.17 -5.89 -30.61
CA GLU A 194 44.15 -7.35 -30.45
C GLU A 194 44.09 -7.73 -28.98
N PHE A 195 43.31 -8.76 -28.67
CA PHE A 195 43.23 -9.38 -27.34
C PHE A 195 43.08 -10.89 -27.49
N ASP A 196 43.61 -11.63 -26.53
CA ASP A 196 43.64 -13.11 -26.50
C ASP A 196 42.80 -13.65 -25.35
N ALA A 197 42.39 -12.80 -24.40
CA ALA A 197 41.49 -13.17 -23.31
C ALA A 197 40.65 -11.99 -22.81
N ILE A 198 39.48 -12.32 -22.27
CA ILE A 198 38.65 -11.41 -21.45
C ILE A 198 38.38 -12.09 -20.11
N VAL A 199 38.91 -11.52 -19.01
CA VAL A 199 38.61 -11.95 -17.65
C VAL A 199 37.47 -11.09 -17.13
N CYS A 200 36.35 -11.71 -16.78
CA CYS A 200 35.13 -11.01 -16.32
C CYS A 200 34.99 -11.12 -14.79
N ALA A 201 34.59 -10.03 -14.17
CA ALA A 201 34.43 -10.00 -12.75
C ALA A 201 33.20 -10.82 -12.23
N ASN A 202 32.29 -11.26 -13.13
CA ASN A 202 31.26 -12.25 -12.80
C ASN A 202 30.86 -13.08 -14.04
N ASP A 203 30.08 -14.15 -13.80
CA ASP A 203 29.63 -15.08 -14.84
C ASP A 203 28.60 -14.46 -15.80
N SER A 204 27.71 -13.60 -15.33
CA SER A 204 26.74 -12.95 -16.20
C SER A 204 27.39 -12.11 -17.27
N MET A 205 28.47 -11.39 -16.91
CA MET A 205 29.26 -10.63 -17.88
C MET A 205 30.07 -11.54 -18.81
N ALA A 206 30.56 -12.70 -18.34
CA ALA A 206 31.27 -13.67 -19.16
C ALA A 206 30.35 -14.29 -20.23
N ILE A 207 29.12 -14.64 -19.86
CA ILE A 207 28.09 -15.14 -20.79
C ILE A 207 27.82 -14.10 -21.88
N VAL A 208 27.65 -12.85 -21.50
CA VAL A 208 27.47 -11.73 -22.45
C VAL A 208 28.68 -11.54 -23.34
N ALA A 209 29.89 -11.63 -22.76
CA ALA A 209 31.12 -11.51 -23.52
C ALA A 209 31.21 -12.59 -24.63
N CYS A 210 30.92 -13.85 -24.30
CA CYS A 210 30.86 -14.95 -25.27
C CYS A 210 29.84 -14.69 -26.38
N SER A 211 28.63 -14.22 -26.00
CA SER A 211 27.56 -13.94 -26.98
C SER A 211 27.97 -12.84 -27.97
N ILE A 212 28.55 -11.74 -27.48
CA ILE A 212 28.99 -10.61 -28.31
C ILE A 212 30.19 -11.00 -29.19
N LEU A 213 31.16 -11.76 -28.65
CA LEU A 213 32.29 -12.26 -29.43
C LEU A 213 31.82 -13.11 -30.63
N ASN A 214 30.86 -14.02 -30.35
CA ASN A 214 30.27 -14.85 -31.41
C ASN A 214 29.51 -14.01 -32.46
N GLU A 215 28.77 -12.97 -32.08
CA GLU A 215 28.13 -12.04 -33.03
C GLU A 215 29.12 -11.37 -33.97
N TYR A 216 30.36 -11.14 -33.52
CA TYR A 216 31.43 -10.50 -34.29
C TYR A 216 32.38 -11.51 -34.96
N GLY A 217 32.07 -12.81 -34.90
CA GLY A 217 32.81 -13.87 -35.61
C GLY A 217 34.04 -14.40 -34.88
N TYR A 218 34.18 -14.12 -33.57
CA TYR A 218 35.24 -14.75 -32.75
C TYR A 218 34.73 -16.08 -32.20
N GLU A 219 35.57 -17.06 -32.17
CA GLU A 219 35.34 -18.36 -31.56
C GLU A 219 35.97 -18.41 -30.15
N VAL A 220 35.13 -18.79 -29.13
CA VAL A 220 35.58 -18.98 -27.74
C VAL A 220 35.68 -20.49 -27.50
N PRO A 221 36.84 -21.05 -27.09
CA PRO A 221 38.09 -20.37 -26.65
C PRO A 221 39.12 -20.21 -27.77
N GLU A 222 38.85 -20.64 -29.01
CA GLU A 222 39.83 -20.80 -30.07
C GLU A 222 40.54 -19.48 -30.43
N ASP A 223 39.81 -18.38 -30.54
CA ASP A 223 40.36 -17.03 -30.80
C ASP A 223 40.56 -16.24 -29.52
N VAL A 224 39.62 -16.36 -28.54
CA VAL A 224 39.61 -15.57 -27.32
C VAL A 224 39.15 -16.44 -26.15
N ILE A 225 39.97 -16.50 -25.11
CA ILE A 225 39.58 -17.09 -23.82
C ILE A 225 38.67 -16.17 -23.08
N VAL A 226 37.56 -16.71 -22.50
CA VAL A 226 36.65 -15.97 -21.61
C VAL A 226 36.53 -16.69 -20.29
N THR A 227 36.67 -15.92 -19.18
CA THR A 227 36.45 -16.47 -17.83
C THR A 227 35.48 -15.59 -17.03
N GLY A 228 34.72 -16.23 -16.17
CA GLY A 228 33.80 -15.59 -15.22
C GLY A 228 34.24 -15.73 -13.77
N PHE A 229 33.34 -15.44 -12.86
CA PHE A 229 33.47 -15.54 -11.43
C PHE A 229 32.08 -15.73 -10.79
N ASP A 230 31.94 -16.30 -9.63
CA ASP A 230 30.77 -16.63 -8.81
C ASP A 230 30.28 -18.08 -8.91
N GLY A 231 30.61 -18.81 -9.98
CA GLY A 231 30.20 -20.21 -10.14
C GLY A 231 28.70 -20.41 -10.35
N THR A 232 28.05 -19.49 -11.07
CA THR A 232 26.61 -19.52 -11.25
C THR A 232 26.12 -20.70 -12.08
N ILE A 233 24.88 -21.14 -11.87
CA ILE A 233 24.23 -22.19 -12.66
C ILE A 233 24.20 -21.81 -14.14
N GLY A 234 23.96 -20.51 -14.44
CA GLY A 234 23.98 -19.98 -15.80
C GLY A 234 25.29 -20.23 -16.54
N ALA A 235 26.42 -20.14 -15.84
CA ALA A 235 27.75 -20.46 -16.42
C ALA A 235 27.85 -21.93 -16.87
N GLY A 236 27.21 -22.84 -16.15
CA GLY A 236 27.16 -24.27 -16.49
C GLY A 236 26.21 -24.60 -17.63
N TYR A 237 25.20 -23.80 -17.89
CA TYR A 237 24.24 -23.98 -19.00
C TYR A 237 24.56 -23.18 -20.25
N HIS A 238 25.64 -22.38 -20.26
CA HIS A 238 26.12 -21.67 -21.43
C HIS A 238 26.96 -22.58 -22.34
N PHE A 239 26.99 -22.31 -23.64
CA PHE A 239 27.89 -22.98 -24.55
C PHE A 239 28.76 -21.97 -25.32
N PRO A 240 30.08 -22.04 -25.17
CA PRO A 240 30.87 -22.96 -24.35
C PRO A 240 30.60 -22.75 -22.83
N VAL A 241 30.65 -23.83 -22.04
CA VAL A 241 30.51 -23.76 -20.57
C VAL A 241 31.57 -22.83 -19.99
N ILE A 242 31.17 -21.87 -19.21
CA ILE A 242 32.05 -20.82 -18.66
C ILE A 242 33.02 -21.40 -17.63
N SER A 243 34.30 -21.10 -17.76
CA SER A 243 35.28 -21.28 -16.71
C SER A 243 35.15 -20.21 -15.69
N THR A 244 34.96 -20.56 -14.42
CA THR A 244 34.58 -19.65 -13.34
C THR A 244 35.29 -19.99 -12.03
N CYS A 245 35.14 -19.14 -11.02
CA CYS A 245 35.53 -19.44 -9.65
C CYS A 245 34.28 -19.68 -8.81
N GLU A 246 34.27 -20.79 -8.08
CA GLU A 246 33.17 -21.14 -7.15
C GLU A 246 33.63 -20.96 -5.70
N PRO A 247 32.80 -20.36 -4.80
CA PRO A 247 33.14 -20.23 -3.40
C PRO A 247 33.18 -21.62 -2.73
N ASP A 248 34.19 -21.86 -1.88
CA ASP A 248 34.32 -23.11 -1.12
C ASP A 248 33.45 -23.09 0.15
N TYR A 249 32.14 -23.16 -0.06
CA TYR A 249 31.19 -23.21 1.06
C TYR A 249 31.29 -24.48 1.90
N GLU A 250 31.86 -25.58 1.39
CA GLU A 250 31.99 -26.84 2.16
C GLU A 250 32.84 -26.63 3.43
N ASN A 251 33.98 -25.94 3.31
CA ASN A 251 34.84 -25.64 4.44
C ASN A 251 34.18 -24.64 5.41
N ALA A 252 33.50 -23.60 4.87
CA ALA A 252 32.79 -22.63 5.68
C ALA A 252 31.65 -23.28 6.50
N ILE A 253 30.88 -24.16 5.87
CA ILE A 253 29.76 -24.86 6.54
C ILE A 253 30.31 -25.84 7.59
N LYS A 254 31.37 -26.56 7.29
CA LYS A 254 32.02 -27.41 8.30
C LYS A 254 32.45 -26.59 9.52
N PHE A 255 33.03 -25.40 9.32
CA PHE A 255 33.36 -24.49 10.39
C PHE A 255 32.11 -24.08 11.20
N ILE A 256 31.00 -23.72 10.54
CA ILE A 256 29.72 -23.41 11.21
C ILE A 256 29.27 -24.59 12.08
N MET A 257 29.25 -25.81 11.53
CA MET A 257 28.80 -27.02 12.27
C MET A 257 29.70 -27.35 13.48
N ASP A 258 31.02 -27.23 13.33
CA ASP A 258 31.97 -27.42 14.42
C ASP A 258 31.76 -26.37 15.54
N LYS A 259 31.45 -25.13 15.20
CA LYS A 259 31.14 -24.06 16.16
C LYS A 259 29.81 -24.32 16.87
N ILE A 260 28.76 -24.71 16.15
CA ILE A 260 27.46 -25.08 16.74
C ILE A 260 27.66 -26.22 17.73
N GLY A 261 28.33 -27.30 17.35
CA GLY A 261 28.62 -28.45 18.23
C GLY A 261 29.42 -28.07 19.47
N SER A 262 30.39 -27.15 19.34
CA SER A 262 31.15 -26.64 20.47
C SER A 262 30.30 -25.80 21.42
N TRP A 263 29.41 -24.97 20.88
CA TRP A 263 28.48 -24.15 21.64
C TRP A 263 27.50 -24.98 22.45
N GLU A 264 26.90 -25.98 21.82
CA GLU A 264 25.97 -26.93 22.48
C GLU A 264 26.61 -27.74 23.59
N THR A 265 27.91 -28.06 23.47
CA THR A 265 28.65 -28.81 24.50
C THR A 265 29.24 -27.92 25.58
N GLY A 266 29.01 -26.59 25.52
CA GLY A 266 29.52 -25.64 26.50
C GLY A 266 31.05 -25.48 26.47
N LYS A 267 31.72 -25.89 25.39
CA LYS A 267 33.15 -25.63 25.18
C LYS A 267 33.36 -24.14 24.89
N ALA A 268 34.47 -23.61 25.41
CA ALA A 268 34.84 -22.23 25.08
C ALA A 268 35.02 -22.09 23.57
N CYS A 269 34.14 -21.30 22.93
CA CYS A 269 34.27 -20.91 21.54
C CYS A 269 34.95 -19.54 21.50
N ASP A 270 36.05 -19.43 20.74
CA ASP A 270 36.52 -18.14 20.31
C ASP A 270 35.57 -17.58 19.22
N ASN A 271 35.49 -16.26 19.14
CA ASN A 271 34.69 -15.58 18.11
C ASN A 271 35.50 -15.37 16.81
N ASN A 272 36.57 -16.12 16.61
CA ASN A 272 37.32 -16.03 15.38
C ASN A 272 36.49 -16.55 14.23
N GLY A 273 36.37 -15.73 13.17
CA GLY A 273 35.70 -16.10 11.92
C GLY A 273 36.54 -17.02 11.06
N CYS A 274 36.07 -17.31 9.87
CA CYS A 274 36.84 -18.01 8.85
C CYS A 274 36.77 -17.29 7.51
N THR A 275 37.76 -17.57 6.65
CA THR A 275 37.79 -17.08 5.29
C THR A 275 37.20 -18.14 4.34
N VAL A 276 36.29 -17.72 3.48
CA VAL A 276 35.72 -18.54 2.41
C VAL A 276 36.60 -18.32 1.15
N SER A 277 37.40 -19.31 0.80
CA SER A 277 38.21 -19.28 -0.41
C SER A 277 37.39 -19.60 -1.67
N PHE A 278 37.93 -19.30 -2.83
CA PHE A 278 37.37 -19.68 -4.11
C PHE A 278 38.17 -20.77 -4.78
N LYS A 279 37.52 -21.64 -5.58
CA LYS A 279 38.15 -22.68 -6.36
C LYS A 279 37.95 -22.42 -7.85
N VAL A 280 39.01 -22.44 -8.63
CA VAL A 280 38.92 -22.29 -10.07
C VAL A 280 38.32 -23.55 -10.70
N LYS A 281 37.18 -23.40 -11.36
CA LYS A 281 36.51 -24.42 -12.15
C LYS A 281 36.82 -24.22 -13.61
N LYS A 282 37.76 -24.97 -14.09
CA LYS A 282 38.20 -24.96 -15.50
C LYS A 282 37.17 -25.64 -16.38
N SER A 283 36.82 -25.02 -17.53
CA SER A 283 35.80 -25.55 -18.41
C SER A 283 36.11 -25.26 -19.91
N GLN A 284 35.06 -25.15 -20.72
CA GLN A 284 35.19 -25.01 -22.19
C GLN A 284 35.64 -23.62 -22.64
N SER A 285 35.18 -22.55 -21.94
CA SER A 285 35.45 -21.18 -22.36
C SER A 285 36.90 -20.75 -22.18
N CYS A 286 37.73 -21.50 -21.44
CA CYS A 286 39.18 -21.36 -21.41
C CYS A 286 39.91 -22.44 -22.22
N GLY A 287 39.22 -23.41 -22.79
CA GLY A 287 39.79 -24.49 -23.56
C GLY A 287 40.33 -25.66 -22.76
N CYS A 288 40.17 -25.69 -21.44
CA CYS A 288 40.64 -26.82 -20.62
C CYS A 288 39.79 -28.08 -20.77
N MET A 289 38.51 -27.92 -21.16
CA MET A 289 37.61 -29.04 -21.46
C MET A 289 37.14 -28.99 -22.91
N PRO A 290 37.01 -30.17 -23.58
CA PRO A 290 36.49 -30.21 -24.95
C PRO A 290 34.99 -29.89 -24.99
N LYS A 291 34.55 -29.26 -26.06
CA LYS A 291 33.15 -29.08 -26.39
C LYS A 291 32.57 -30.43 -26.88
N THR A 292 31.51 -30.93 -26.23
CA THR A 292 30.88 -32.18 -26.63
C THR A 292 29.45 -31.98 -27.12
N MET A 293 29.03 -32.79 -28.12
CA MET A 293 27.67 -32.74 -28.67
C MET A 293 26.63 -33.18 -27.65
N TYR A 294 26.99 -34.02 -26.67
CA TYR A 294 26.14 -34.49 -25.60
C TYR A 294 25.72 -33.31 -24.69
N GLU A 295 26.66 -32.45 -24.32
CA GLU A 295 26.41 -31.27 -23.51
C GLU A 295 25.49 -30.29 -24.21
N ILE A 296 25.66 -30.04 -25.50
CA ILE A 296 24.77 -29.17 -26.30
C ILE A 296 23.32 -29.69 -26.24
N ASN A 297 23.11 -30.99 -26.47
CA ASN A 297 21.78 -31.59 -26.44
C ASN A 297 21.16 -31.50 -25.06
N THR A 298 21.94 -31.67 -23.99
CA THR A 298 21.47 -31.53 -22.60
C THR A 298 21.06 -30.10 -22.32
N ILE A 299 21.86 -29.12 -22.76
CA ILE A 299 21.54 -27.69 -22.60
C ILE A 299 20.25 -27.32 -23.38
N ILE A 300 20.13 -27.76 -24.65
CA ILE A 300 18.94 -27.52 -25.47
C ILE A 300 17.69 -28.12 -24.83
N SER A 301 17.78 -29.35 -24.35
CA SER A 301 16.65 -30.03 -23.66
C SER A 301 16.23 -29.29 -22.38
N SER A 302 17.21 -28.85 -21.59
CA SER A 302 16.95 -28.07 -20.37
C SER A 302 16.31 -26.72 -20.69
N LEU A 303 16.79 -25.99 -21.69
CA LEU A 303 16.22 -24.73 -22.13
C LEU A 303 14.82 -24.92 -22.69
N SER A 304 14.55 -25.96 -23.48
CA SER A 304 13.24 -26.27 -24.05
C SER A 304 12.22 -26.54 -22.93
N ASN A 305 12.58 -27.35 -21.94
CA ASN A 305 11.74 -27.61 -20.78
C ASN A 305 11.47 -26.32 -19.99
N SER A 306 12.49 -25.49 -19.84
CA SER A 306 12.38 -24.20 -19.16
C SER A 306 11.40 -23.24 -19.84
N VAL A 307 11.39 -23.17 -21.17
CA VAL A 307 10.45 -22.35 -21.94
C VAL A 307 9.02 -22.86 -21.77
N GLY A 308 8.81 -24.19 -21.81
CA GLY A 308 7.52 -24.80 -21.56
C GLY A 308 6.98 -24.46 -20.17
N ASP A 309 7.81 -24.63 -19.16
CA ASP A 309 7.45 -24.32 -17.76
C ASP A 309 7.11 -22.83 -17.56
N CYS A 310 7.85 -21.91 -18.19
CA CYS A 310 7.53 -20.47 -18.12
C CYS A 310 6.18 -20.16 -18.75
N SER A 311 5.83 -20.80 -19.86
CA SER A 311 4.56 -20.59 -20.54
C SER A 311 3.36 -21.06 -19.68
N TRP A 312 3.46 -22.25 -19.13
CA TRP A 312 2.45 -22.79 -18.23
C TRP A 312 2.28 -21.95 -16.97
N HIS A 313 3.38 -21.52 -16.38
CA HIS A 313 3.37 -20.64 -15.22
C HIS A 313 2.64 -19.31 -15.51
N SER A 314 2.95 -18.68 -16.65
CA SER A 314 2.31 -17.42 -17.04
C SER A 314 0.78 -17.56 -17.21
N ILE A 315 0.32 -18.67 -17.79
CA ILE A 315 -1.12 -18.98 -17.93
C ILE A 315 -1.76 -19.15 -16.55
N ALA A 316 -1.12 -19.90 -15.67
CA ALA A 316 -1.61 -20.17 -14.33
C ALA A 316 -1.72 -18.90 -13.49
N MET A 317 -0.71 -18.04 -13.54
CA MET A 317 -0.71 -16.76 -12.83
C MET A 317 -1.80 -15.81 -13.36
N SER A 318 -2.01 -15.75 -14.68
CA SER A 318 -3.10 -14.99 -15.28
C SER A 318 -4.47 -15.47 -14.81
N GLY A 319 -4.67 -16.78 -14.72
CA GLY A 319 -5.90 -17.38 -14.18
C GLY A 319 -6.12 -17.01 -12.71
N MET A 320 -5.07 -17.10 -11.89
CA MET A 320 -5.13 -16.75 -10.47
C MET A 320 -5.44 -15.26 -10.26
N ILE A 321 -4.76 -14.36 -10.99
CA ILE A 321 -5.04 -12.93 -10.90
C ILE A 321 -6.52 -12.67 -11.19
N THR A 322 -7.04 -13.24 -12.30
CA THR A 322 -8.44 -13.07 -12.68
C THR A 322 -9.40 -13.58 -11.59
N ALA A 323 -9.10 -14.74 -11.01
CA ALA A 323 -9.94 -15.33 -9.95
C ALA A 323 -9.92 -14.52 -8.64
N LEU A 324 -8.83 -13.82 -8.34
CA LEU A 324 -8.67 -13.03 -7.11
C LEU A 324 -9.19 -11.60 -7.22
N LEU A 325 -9.28 -11.02 -8.45
CA LEU A 325 -9.66 -9.63 -8.66
C LEU A 325 -11.06 -9.27 -8.17
N ASP A 326 -12.00 -10.21 -8.27
CA ASP A 326 -13.43 -10.00 -7.95
C ASP A 326 -13.79 -10.40 -6.51
N LYS A 327 -12.81 -10.72 -5.66
CA LYS A 327 -13.07 -11.14 -4.28
C LYS A 327 -13.37 -9.94 -3.39
N GLU A 328 -14.47 -10.04 -2.64
CA GLU A 328 -14.95 -8.97 -1.76
C GLU A 328 -14.54 -9.14 -0.30
N ASN A 329 -14.14 -10.36 0.09
CA ASN A 329 -13.73 -10.66 1.47
C ASN A 329 -12.55 -11.63 1.53
N ILE A 330 -11.90 -11.71 2.70
CA ILE A 330 -10.72 -12.53 2.92
C ILE A 330 -11.04 -14.04 2.81
N THR A 331 -12.22 -14.46 3.22
CA THR A 331 -12.61 -15.87 3.14
C THR A 331 -12.70 -16.34 1.70
N ASP A 332 -13.28 -15.54 0.80
CA ASP A 332 -13.36 -15.87 -0.63
C ASP A 332 -11.98 -15.97 -1.29
N ILE A 333 -11.01 -15.17 -0.83
CA ILE A 333 -9.61 -15.30 -1.27
C ILE A 333 -9.06 -16.64 -0.83
N VAL A 334 -9.23 -16.99 0.44
CA VAL A 334 -8.71 -18.25 1.01
C VAL A 334 -9.32 -19.45 0.33
N ASP A 335 -10.63 -19.46 0.08
CA ASP A 335 -11.34 -20.56 -0.59
C ASP A 335 -10.89 -20.77 -2.04
N CYS A 336 -10.34 -19.73 -2.68
CA CYS A 336 -9.82 -19.78 -4.03
C CYS A 336 -8.37 -20.35 -4.11
N ILE A 337 -7.57 -20.23 -3.04
CA ILE A 337 -6.15 -20.65 -3.04
C ILE A 337 -5.95 -22.12 -3.46
N PRO A 338 -6.73 -23.10 -2.96
CA PRO A 338 -6.55 -24.51 -3.32
C PRO A 338 -6.63 -24.80 -4.82
N GLU A 339 -7.42 -24.04 -5.60
CA GLU A 339 -7.58 -24.25 -7.04
C GLU A 339 -6.26 -24.09 -7.82
N PHE A 340 -5.33 -23.29 -7.30
CA PHE A 340 -4.07 -22.96 -7.97
C PHE A 340 -2.87 -23.75 -7.44
N THR A 341 -2.98 -24.42 -6.31
CA THR A 341 -1.85 -25.11 -5.68
C THR A 341 -1.49 -26.44 -6.34
N HIS A 342 -2.42 -27.05 -7.10
CA HIS A 342 -2.16 -28.27 -7.88
C HIS A 342 -1.10 -28.08 -8.98
N LEU A 343 -0.85 -26.84 -9.39
CA LEU A 343 0.15 -26.50 -10.42
C LEU A 343 1.58 -26.71 -9.93
N TRP A 344 1.79 -26.93 -8.65
CA TRP A 344 3.09 -27.12 -8.02
C TRP A 344 3.08 -28.39 -7.17
N SER A 345 2.93 -29.54 -7.82
CA SER A 345 2.96 -30.85 -7.16
C SER A 345 4.33 -31.12 -6.49
N ASN A 346 4.33 -31.87 -5.38
CA ASN A 346 5.49 -32.30 -4.60
C ASN A 346 6.18 -31.21 -3.74
N VAL A 347 5.46 -30.18 -3.32
CA VAL A 347 5.96 -29.14 -2.40
C VAL A 347 5.14 -29.16 -1.12
N PHE A 348 5.82 -29.10 0.04
CA PHE A 348 5.14 -28.77 1.29
C PHE A 348 4.79 -27.28 1.30
N ARG A 349 3.56 -26.96 1.75
CA ARG A 349 3.13 -25.59 1.93
C ARG A 349 2.28 -25.42 3.15
N PHE A 350 2.64 -24.45 3.94
CA PHE A 350 1.84 -23.95 5.05
C PHE A 350 1.72 -22.44 4.91
N ALA A 351 0.50 -21.90 5.02
CA ALA A 351 0.29 -20.46 5.04
C ALA A 351 -0.75 -20.09 6.08
N CYS A 352 -0.58 -18.91 6.68
CA CYS A 352 -1.51 -18.38 7.67
C CYS A 352 -1.64 -16.86 7.54
N PHE A 353 -2.82 -16.37 7.95
CA PHE A 353 -3.10 -14.94 8.13
C PHE A 353 -3.34 -14.62 9.61
N LYS A 354 -3.16 -13.35 9.97
CA LYS A 354 -3.63 -12.84 11.27
C LYS A 354 -5.13 -13.01 11.40
N SER A 355 -5.61 -13.57 12.52
CA SER A 355 -7.03 -13.91 12.72
C SER A 355 -7.93 -12.68 12.68
N SER A 356 -7.41 -11.50 12.99
CA SER A 356 -8.11 -10.21 12.93
C SER A 356 -8.60 -9.83 11.52
N LEU A 357 -7.94 -10.31 10.47
CA LEU A 357 -8.34 -10.06 9.08
C LEU A 357 -9.70 -10.68 8.74
N PHE A 358 -10.05 -11.80 9.35
CA PHE A 358 -11.32 -12.51 9.12
C PHE A 358 -12.51 -11.89 9.86
N THR A 359 -12.26 -11.08 10.89
CA THR A 359 -13.34 -10.53 11.74
C THR A 359 -13.74 -9.12 11.32
N ASN A 360 -12.79 -8.24 11.07
CA ASN A 360 -13.05 -6.82 10.82
C ASN A 360 -12.10 -6.20 9.78
N CYS A 361 -11.40 -7.02 9.02
CA CYS A 361 -10.34 -6.60 8.09
C CYS A 361 -9.27 -5.70 8.76
N ALA A 362 -9.07 -5.84 10.09
CA ALA A 362 -8.10 -5.06 10.82
C ALA A 362 -6.70 -5.68 10.72
N VAL A 363 -5.72 -4.82 10.48
CA VAL A 363 -4.30 -5.20 10.46
C VAL A 363 -3.68 -4.83 11.80
N GLU A 364 -3.38 -5.84 12.61
CA GLU A 364 -2.66 -5.65 13.87
C GLU A 364 -1.17 -5.41 13.60
N GLU A 365 -0.52 -4.58 14.41
CA GLU A 365 0.91 -4.28 14.27
C GLU A 365 1.78 -5.49 14.55
N THR A 366 1.39 -6.34 15.47
CA THR A 366 2.17 -7.50 15.91
C THR A 366 1.50 -8.83 15.51
N TYR A 367 2.29 -9.89 15.47
CA TYR A 367 1.78 -11.24 15.38
C TYR A 367 1.19 -11.66 16.73
N SER A 368 -0.05 -12.16 16.72
CA SER A 368 -0.73 -12.66 17.93
C SER A 368 -1.41 -13.99 17.68
N GLU A 369 -2.68 -13.99 17.33
CA GLU A 369 -3.44 -15.15 16.91
C GLU A 369 -3.42 -15.26 15.38
N MET A 370 -3.10 -16.45 14.88
CA MET A 370 -3.00 -16.76 13.45
C MET A 370 -4.09 -17.75 13.05
N THR A 371 -4.51 -17.70 11.81
CA THR A 371 -5.46 -18.64 11.20
C THR A 371 -4.82 -19.31 9.99
N THR A 372 -4.77 -20.63 9.96
CA THR A 372 -4.25 -21.40 8.82
C THR A 372 -5.13 -21.21 7.60
N ILE A 373 -4.54 -20.80 6.48
CA ILE A 373 -5.23 -20.60 5.20
C ILE A 373 -4.85 -21.65 4.15
N LEU A 374 -3.72 -22.30 4.33
CA LEU A 374 -3.21 -23.35 3.46
C LEU A 374 -2.35 -24.31 4.28
N ASP A 375 -2.59 -25.59 4.14
CA ASP A 375 -1.75 -26.66 4.67
C ASP A 375 -1.76 -27.83 3.69
N VAL A 376 -0.64 -28.05 3.02
CA VAL A 376 -0.46 -29.08 2.02
C VAL A 376 0.81 -29.86 2.32
N SER A 377 0.67 -31.16 2.55
CA SER A 377 1.80 -32.09 2.71
C SER A 377 1.61 -33.28 1.79
N ASN A 378 2.66 -33.68 1.07
CA ASN A 378 2.65 -34.81 0.13
C ASN A 378 1.47 -34.82 -0.86
N GLY A 379 1.09 -33.60 -1.35
CA GLY A 379 -0.03 -33.42 -2.27
C GLY A 379 -1.42 -33.54 -1.64
N THR A 380 -1.49 -33.73 -0.31
CA THR A 380 -2.75 -33.81 0.43
C THR A 380 -3.04 -32.47 1.12
N TYR A 381 -4.27 -31.98 0.94
CA TYR A 381 -4.76 -30.81 1.65
C TYR A 381 -5.23 -31.23 3.04
N ASN A 382 -4.71 -30.56 4.06
CA ASN A 382 -5.16 -30.67 5.42
C ASN A 382 -6.24 -29.61 5.72
N GLU A 383 -6.87 -29.73 6.89
CA GLU A 383 -7.92 -28.80 7.31
C GLU A 383 -7.38 -27.37 7.46
N THR A 384 -8.05 -26.41 6.85
CA THR A 384 -7.79 -24.96 6.98
C THR A 384 -8.69 -24.32 8.03
N GLY A 385 -8.46 -23.04 8.37
CA GLY A 385 -9.25 -22.33 9.39
C GLY A 385 -8.86 -22.61 10.84
N ARG A 386 -7.84 -23.44 11.09
CA ARG A 386 -7.34 -23.68 12.45
C ARG A 386 -6.70 -22.39 12.99
N LYS A 387 -7.15 -21.97 14.17
CA LYS A 387 -6.53 -20.88 14.93
C LYS A 387 -5.42 -21.40 15.81
N PHE A 388 -4.32 -20.65 15.89
CA PHE A 388 -3.17 -20.97 16.74
C PHE A 388 -2.47 -19.69 17.18
N ARG A 389 -1.69 -19.79 18.25
CA ARG A 389 -0.85 -18.67 18.71
C ARG A 389 0.47 -18.67 17.98
N ILE A 390 1.03 -17.50 17.73
CA ILE A 390 2.28 -17.37 16.97
C ILE A 390 3.47 -18.10 17.62
N GLU A 391 3.42 -18.34 18.94
CA GLU A 391 4.44 -19.10 19.65
C GLU A 391 4.53 -20.57 19.18
N GLU A 392 3.48 -21.10 18.55
CA GLU A 392 3.53 -22.40 17.88
C GLU A 392 4.29 -22.34 16.56
N PHE A 393 4.51 -21.13 16.03
CA PHE A 393 5.07 -20.80 14.72
C PHE A 393 4.31 -21.51 13.58
N MET A 394 4.45 -22.81 13.44
CA MET A 394 3.77 -23.64 12.45
C MET A 394 3.25 -24.91 13.13
N PRO A 395 1.92 -25.04 13.31
CA PRO A 395 1.35 -26.27 13.84
C PRO A 395 1.75 -27.49 13.01
N GLY A 396 2.33 -28.50 13.64
CA GLY A 396 2.74 -29.74 12.97
C GLY A 396 4.13 -29.71 12.33
N ILE A 397 4.95 -28.68 12.54
CA ILE A 397 6.34 -28.58 12.01
C ILE A 397 7.18 -29.84 12.39
N ASP A 398 6.97 -30.40 13.59
CA ASP A 398 7.67 -31.59 14.03
C ASP A 398 7.40 -32.82 13.13
N LYS A 399 6.19 -32.91 12.55
CA LYS A 399 5.86 -33.99 11.60
C LYS A 399 6.60 -33.80 10.29
N VAL A 400 6.63 -32.56 9.77
CA VAL A 400 7.35 -32.21 8.53
C VAL A 400 8.83 -32.54 8.67
N MET A 401 9.44 -32.22 9.81
CA MET A 401 10.85 -32.53 10.08
C MET A 401 11.14 -34.01 10.28
N ALA A 402 10.15 -34.78 10.73
CA ALA A 402 10.30 -36.21 10.98
C ALA A 402 10.06 -37.09 9.73
N GLU A 403 9.36 -36.57 8.73
CA GLU A 403 9.05 -37.28 7.49
C GLU A 403 10.28 -37.41 6.59
N ASP A 404 10.51 -38.58 6.03
CA ASP A 404 11.54 -38.82 5.01
C ASP A 404 11.00 -38.48 3.60
N ASN A 405 10.67 -37.20 3.42
CA ASN A 405 10.09 -36.67 2.18
C ASN A 405 11.08 -35.84 1.37
N GLY A 406 12.35 -35.83 1.77
CA GLY A 406 13.43 -35.04 1.14
C GLY A 406 13.37 -33.53 1.43
N ILE A 407 12.46 -33.08 2.32
CA ILE A 407 12.34 -31.70 2.73
C ILE A 407 13.17 -31.47 3.97
N ASP A 408 14.32 -30.83 3.81
CA ASP A 408 15.24 -30.44 4.88
C ASP A 408 15.38 -28.93 5.03
N VAL A 409 14.71 -28.17 4.15
CA VAL A 409 14.71 -26.70 4.14
C VAL A 409 13.28 -26.20 3.97
N LEU A 410 12.84 -25.29 4.86
CA LEU A 410 11.65 -24.48 4.69
C LEU A 410 12.04 -23.03 4.39
N PHE A 411 11.45 -22.46 3.35
CA PHE A 411 11.54 -21.03 3.07
C PHE A 411 10.33 -20.34 3.65
N VAL A 412 10.57 -19.36 4.52
CA VAL A 412 9.51 -18.55 5.14
C VAL A 412 9.51 -17.18 4.51
N ARG A 413 8.35 -16.76 4.03
CA ARG A 413 8.11 -15.45 3.45
C ARG A 413 6.89 -14.81 4.07
N GLN A 414 6.79 -13.51 3.95
CA GLN A 414 5.72 -12.74 4.54
C GLN A 414 4.69 -12.32 3.50
N PHE A 415 3.44 -12.26 3.90
CA PHE A 415 2.39 -11.57 3.18
C PHE A 415 2.31 -10.15 3.72
N ASN A 416 2.83 -9.16 2.98
CA ASN A 416 2.83 -7.77 3.41
C ASN A 416 2.65 -6.80 2.24
N SER A 417 1.95 -5.69 2.50
CA SER A 417 1.85 -4.55 1.60
C SER A 417 2.25 -3.29 2.36
N GLY A 418 3.32 -2.66 1.92
CA GLY A 418 3.92 -1.56 2.67
C GLY A 418 4.27 -1.99 4.10
N ARG A 419 3.83 -1.23 5.09
CA ARG A 419 4.02 -1.56 6.52
C ARG A 419 3.07 -2.63 7.05
N ASN A 420 2.00 -2.91 6.33
CA ASN A 420 0.99 -3.84 6.78
C ASN A 420 1.43 -5.28 6.56
N VAL A 421 1.41 -6.05 7.62
CA VAL A 421 1.74 -7.48 7.60
C VAL A 421 0.47 -8.29 7.84
N TYR A 422 0.15 -9.17 6.90
CA TYR A 422 -1.05 -9.98 6.91
C TYR A 422 -0.84 -11.38 7.50
N GLY A 423 0.33 -11.95 7.25
CA GLY A 423 0.69 -13.29 7.70
C GLY A 423 1.99 -13.74 7.05
N TYR A 424 2.18 -15.06 6.96
CA TYR A 424 3.36 -15.65 6.31
C TYR A 424 3.04 -17.00 5.66
N ILE A 425 3.93 -17.41 4.76
CA ILE A 425 3.95 -18.71 4.11
C ILE A 425 5.28 -19.40 4.39
N ALA A 426 5.24 -20.69 4.65
CA ALA A 426 6.39 -21.58 4.77
C ALA A 426 6.29 -22.67 3.69
N GLU A 427 7.35 -22.83 2.89
CA GLU A 427 7.39 -23.75 1.76
C GLU A 427 8.64 -24.62 1.80
N GLY A 428 8.45 -25.92 1.60
CA GLY A 428 9.52 -26.91 1.56
C GLY A 428 9.60 -27.59 0.20
N TYR A 429 10.83 -27.74 -0.31
CA TYR A 429 11.09 -28.32 -1.63
C TYR A 429 12.03 -29.51 -1.51
N PRO A 430 11.70 -30.68 -2.10
CA PRO A 430 12.62 -31.81 -2.15
C PRO A 430 13.91 -31.48 -2.92
N VAL A 431 13.76 -30.75 -4.02
CA VAL A 431 14.87 -30.19 -4.81
C VAL A 431 14.75 -28.68 -4.81
N LEU A 432 15.83 -27.99 -4.43
CA LEU A 432 15.88 -26.55 -4.40
C LEU A 432 16.17 -26.00 -5.81
N GLU A 433 15.14 -25.59 -6.50
CA GLU A 433 15.22 -24.97 -7.84
C GLU A 433 14.83 -23.50 -7.76
N GLU A 434 15.70 -22.61 -8.23
CA GLU A 434 15.50 -21.16 -8.24
C GLU A 434 14.14 -20.78 -8.85
N ARG A 435 13.77 -21.38 -9.99
CA ARG A 435 12.50 -21.08 -10.67
C ARG A 435 11.26 -21.50 -9.91
N ALA A 436 11.28 -22.66 -9.24
CA ALA A 436 10.17 -23.11 -8.44
C ALA A 436 9.92 -22.14 -7.29
N MET A 437 10.98 -21.68 -6.64
CA MET A 437 10.92 -20.75 -5.53
C MET A 437 10.53 -19.35 -5.97
N GLN A 438 10.95 -18.89 -7.16
CA GLN A 438 10.52 -17.62 -7.72
C GLN A 438 9.00 -17.60 -8.00
N ARG A 439 8.47 -18.72 -8.57
CA ARG A 439 7.03 -18.88 -8.81
C ARG A 439 6.20 -18.78 -7.53
N CYS A 440 6.69 -19.34 -6.44
CA CYS A 440 6.01 -19.25 -5.16
C CYS A 440 6.07 -17.85 -4.56
N ASN A 441 7.14 -17.10 -4.85
CA ASN A 441 7.21 -15.70 -4.48
C ASN A 441 6.14 -14.87 -5.20
N GLU A 442 5.97 -15.08 -6.50
CA GLU A 442 4.90 -14.44 -7.28
C GLU A 442 3.51 -14.79 -6.75
N PHE A 443 3.28 -16.05 -6.40
CA PHE A 443 2.03 -16.50 -5.77
C PHE A 443 1.74 -15.74 -4.46
N ALA A 444 2.73 -15.65 -3.58
CA ALA A 444 2.58 -14.91 -2.32
C ALA A 444 2.28 -13.42 -2.56
N MET A 445 2.91 -12.81 -3.56
CA MET A 445 2.65 -11.43 -3.94
C MET A 445 1.21 -11.22 -4.44
N PHE A 446 0.68 -12.09 -5.29
CA PHE A 446 -0.70 -11.96 -5.79
C PHE A 446 -1.73 -12.11 -4.69
N ILE A 447 -1.55 -13.06 -3.77
CA ILE A 447 -2.41 -13.19 -2.59
C ILE A 447 -2.33 -11.92 -1.74
N THR A 448 -1.13 -11.40 -1.51
CA THR A 448 -0.93 -10.15 -0.77
C THR A 448 -1.71 -9.00 -1.39
N HIS A 449 -1.62 -8.82 -2.70
CA HIS A 449 -2.35 -7.76 -3.41
C HIS A 449 -3.86 -7.94 -3.35
N ALA A 450 -4.36 -9.17 -3.44
CA ALA A 450 -5.79 -9.44 -3.30
C ALA A 450 -6.30 -9.08 -1.90
N VAL A 451 -5.56 -9.46 -0.87
CA VAL A 451 -5.87 -9.11 0.54
C VAL A 451 -5.85 -7.59 0.74
N ASP A 452 -4.83 -6.92 0.20
CA ASP A 452 -4.70 -5.46 0.29
C ASP A 452 -5.88 -4.75 -0.37
N ASN A 453 -6.31 -5.20 -1.54
CA ASN A 453 -7.49 -4.69 -2.23
C ASN A 453 -8.76 -4.84 -1.41
N VAL A 454 -8.99 -6.01 -0.81
CA VAL A 454 -10.16 -6.24 0.06
C VAL A 454 -10.14 -5.28 1.25
N ILE A 455 -9.01 -5.17 1.95
CA ILE A 455 -8.86 -4.26 3.09
C ILE A 455 -9.10 -2.81 2.67
N HIS A 456 -8.54 -2.39 1.54
CA HIS A 456 -8.68 -1.04 1.01
C HIS A 456 -10.14 -0.72 0.65
N ASN A 457 -10.83 -1.65 -0.02
CA ASN A 457 -12.24 -1.50 -0.39
C ASN A 457 -13.14 -1.42 0.85
N HIS A 458 -12.90 -2.24 1.87
CA HIS A 458 -13.61 -2.15 3.15
C HIS A 458 -13.41 -0.80 3.82
N LYS A 459 -12.18 -0.29 3.85
CA LYS A 459 -11.87 1.04 4.41
C LYS A 459 -12.56 2.15 3.63
N LEU A 460 -12.54 2.09 2.30
CA LEU A 460 -13.24 3.06 1.44
C LEU A 460 -14.75 3.03 1.66
N ALA A 461 -15.35 1.85 1.76
CA ALA A 461 -16.78 1.69 2.03
C ALA A 461 -17.17 2.32 3.40
N SER A 462 -16.38 2.08 4.45
CA SER A 462 -16.56 2.70 5.76
C SER A 462 -16.46 4.23 5.69
N MET A 463 -15.40 4.75 5.07
CA MET A 463 -15.22 6.21 4.91
C MET A 463 -16.35 6.86 4.12
N ASN A 464 -16.84 6.21 3.06
CA ASN A 464 -17.97 6.70 2.28
C ASN A 464 -19.27 6.74 3.09
N LYS A 465 -19.47 5.76 3.98
CA LYS A 465 -20.62 5.77 4.91
C LYS A 465 -20.53 6.94 5.88
N ASP A 466 -19.36 7.16 6.48
CA ASP A 466 -19.13 8.25 7.44
C ASP A 466 -19.28 9.62 6.76
N LEU A 467 -18.78 9.78 5.54
CA LEU A 467 -18.94 11.00 4.74
C LEU A 467 -20.40 11.29 4.42
N LYS A 468 -21.19 10.25 4.10
CA LYS A 468 -22.63 10.40 3.81
C LYS A 468 -23.40 10.83 5.04
N GLU A 469 -23.10 10.27 6.21
CA GLU A 469 -23.67 10.67 7.48
C GLU A 469 -23.31 12.12 7.85
N LEU A 470 -22.05 12.49 7.67
CA LEU A 470 -21.58 13.86 7.92
C LEU A 470 -22.26 14.88 6.99
N ASN A 471 -22.41 14.54 5.70
CA ASN A 471 -23.13 15.41 4.75
C ASN A 471 -24.59 15.61 5.13
N ASN A 472 -25.30 14.56 5.56
CA ASN A 472 -26.67 14.66 6.02
C ASN A 472 -26.78 15.58 7.24
N ASN A 473 -25.89 15.41 8.22
CA ASN A 473 -25.85 16.26 9.41
C ASN A 473 -25.56 17.74 9.07
N LEU A 474 -24.67 17.97 8.11
CA LEU A 474 -24.34 19.31 7.63
C LEU A 474 -25.55 19.98 6.94
N GLU A 475 -26.28 19.23 6.13
CA GLU A 475 -27.48 19.72 5.43
C GLU A 475 -28.61 20.06 6.42
N GLU A 476 -28.81 19.22 7.44
CA GLU A 476 -29.76 19.52 8.52
C GLU A 476 -29.37 20.78 9.31
N ALA A 477 -28.10 20.94 9.64
CA ALA A 477 -27.59 22.12 10.32
C ALA A 477 -27.74 23.39 9.46
N TYR A 478 -27.43 23.29 8.17
CA TYR A 478 -27.61 24.38 7.23
C TYR A 478 -29.08 24.81 7.14
N ASN A 479 -30.02 23.86 7.02
CA ASN A 479 -31.45 24.14 6.93
C ASN A 479 -31.99 24.80 8.23
N LYS A 480 -31.50 24.38 9.40
CA LYS A 480 -31.83 25.03 10.68
C LYS A 480 -31.33 26.48 10.73
N ILE A 481 -30.07 26.71 10.34
CA ILE A 481 -29.49 28.07 10.31
C ILE A 481 -30.23 28.97 9.30
N ALA A 482 -30.50 28.43 8.11
CA ALA A 482 -31.24 29.16 7.07
C ALA A 482 -32.65 29.53 7.56
N GLY A 483 -33.33 28.61 8.25
CA GLY A 483 -34.64 28.89 8.86
C GLY A 483 -34.62 30.03 9.92
N LEU A 484 -33.59 30.05 10.76
CA LEU A 484 -33.41 31.11 11.76
C LEU A 484 -33.05 32.46 11.12
N TYR A 485 -32.34 32.47 10.03
CA TYR A 485 -31.89 33.68 9.35
C TYR A 485 -32.99 34.39 8.54
N LEU A 486 -34.08 33.69 8.17
CA LEU A 486 -35.19 34.19 7.38
C LEU A 486 -36.41 34.59 8.19
N LYS A 487 -36.41 34.35 9.50
CA LYS A 487 -37.54 34.64 10.39
C LYS A 487 -37.25 35.79 11.37
N ASP A 488 -38.29 36.51 11.78
CA ASP A 488 -38.25 37.46 12.86
C ASP A 488 -38.34 36.68 14.18
N TYR A 489 -37.41 36.93 15.09
CA TYR A 489 -37.27 36.18 16.34
C TYR A 489 -38.44 36.37 17.31
N MET A 490 -39.14 37.55 17.26
CA MET A 490 -40.23 37.88 18.17
C MET A 490 -41.56 37.29 17.67
N THR A 491 -41.85 37.41 16.40
CA THR A 491 -43.14 37.08 15.81
C THR A 491 -43.19 35.69 15.15
N GLY A 492 -42.04 35.10 14.81
CA GLY A 492 -41.98 33.86 14.07
C GLY A 492 -42.37 33.98 12.59
N LEU A 493 -42.84 35.16 12.14
CA LEU A 493 -43.07 35.46 10.73
C LEU A 493 -41.73 35.58 9.98
N TYR A 494 -41.78 35.69 8.67
CA TYR A 494 -40.55 36.01 7.92
C TYR A 494 -40.06 37.41 8.32
N ASN A 495 -38.73 37.59 8.35
CA ASN A 495 -38.18 38.94 8.39
C ASN A 495 -38.20 39.51 6.95
N ARG A 496 -37.79 40.74 6.77
CA ARG A 496 -37.78 41.44 5.49
C ARG A 496 -37.05 40.63 4.42
N ARG A 497 -35.88 40.02 4.74
CA ARG A 497 -35.12 39.19 3.84
C ARG A 497 -35.85 37.91 3.45
N GLY A 498 -36.44 37.25 4.44
CA GLY A 498 -37.24 36.03 4.22
C GLY A 498 -38.45 36.29 3.34
N PHE A 499 -39.07 37.46 3.45
CA PHE A 499 -40.16 37.90 2.57
C PHE A 499 -39.72 37.97 1.11
N TYR A 500 -38.63 38.71 0.83
CA TYR A 500 -38.15 38.84 -0.55
C TYR A 500 -37.71 37.50 -1.15
N GLU A 501 -37.11 36.64 -0.38
CA GLU A 501 -36.74 35.29 -0.85
C GLU A 501 -37.95 34.44 -1.19
N LYS A 502 -38.95 34.41 -0.31
CA LYS A 502 -40.17 33.62 -0.51
C LYS A 502 -41.07 34.17 -1.61
N ILE A 503 -41.22 35.49 -1.69
CA ILE A 503 -42.02 36.10 -2.73
C ILE A 503 -41.36 35.97 -4.11
N GLY A 504 -40.01 35.96 -4.17
CA GLY A 504 -39.27 35.69 -5.40
C GLY A 504 -39.47 34.24 -5.89
N MET A 505 -39.49 33.28 -4.96
CA MET A 505 -39.81 31.89 -5.27
C MET A 505 -41.27 31.74 -5.76
N LEU A 506 -42.21 32.44 -5.15
CA LEU A 506 -43.62 32.46 -5.56
C LEU A 506 -43.79 33.05 -6.95
N ALA A 507 -43.13 34.17 -7.24
CA ALA A 507 -43.17 34.83 -8.52
C ALA A 507 -42.55 33.99 -9.66
N ALA A 508 -41.51 33.24 -9.36
CA ALA A 508 -40.87 32.31 -10.31
C ALA A 508 -41.68 31.00 -10.55
N SER A 509 -42.70 30.74 -9.75
CA SER A 509 -43.49 29.50 -9.81
C SER A 509 -44.48 29.52 -10.98
N HIS A 510 -44.35 28.57 -11.93
CA HIS A 510 -45.30 28.42 -13.05
C HIS A 510 -46.72 28.07 -12.61
N LYS A 511 -46.94 27.60 -11.39
CA LYS A 511 -48.27 27.24 -10.87
C LYS A 511 -49.17 28.45 -10.55
N CYS A 512 -48.63 29.65 -10.55
CA CYS A 512 -49.33 30.86 -10.17
C CYS A 512 -49.58 31.82 -11.32
N LYS A 513 -49.20 31.51 -12.58
CA LYS A 513 -49.27 32.42 -13.72
C LYS A 513 -50.69 32.97 -14.02
N ASP A 514 -51.75 32.23 -13.76
CA ASP A 514 -53.13 32.64 -13.99
C ASP A 514 -53.80 33.20 -12.70
N LYS A 515 -53.02 33.56 -11.70
CA LYS A 515 -53.55 34.08 -10.42
C LYS A 515 -53.18 35.55 -10.24
N TYR A 516 -53.89 36.16 -9.30
CA TYR A 516 -53.59 37.50 -8.84
C TYR A 516 -52.76 37.44 -7.54
N LEU A 517 -51.71 38.26 -7.46
CA LEU A 517 -50.95 38.46 -6.26
C LEU A 517 -51.60 39.59 -5.45
N TYR A 518 -52.01 39.29 -4.26
CA TYR A 518 -52.49 40.28 -3.24
C TYR A 518 -51.35 40.53 -2.29
N LEU A 519 -51.06 41.84 -2.12
CA LEU A 519 -50.03 42.30 -1.17
C LEU A 519 -50.67 43.33 -0.23
N PHE A 520 -50.52 43.10 1.05
CA PHE A 520 -50.98 43.97 2.10
C PHE A 520 -49.81 44.52 2.86
N SER A 521 -49.75 45.86 3.02
CA SER A 521 -48.92 46.52 4.01
C SER A 521 -49.74 46.88 5.22
N ILE A 522 -49.22 46.54 6.37
CA ILE A 522 -49.97 46.61 7.66
C ILE A 522 -49.05 47.24 8.67
N ASP A 523 -49.61 48.21 9.42
CA ASP A 523 -48.90 48.98 10.46
C ASP A 523 -49.73 49.01 11.74
N ILE A 524 -49.12 48.74 12.91
CA ILE A 524 -49.80 48.74 14.20
C ILE A 524 -50.14 50.16 14.62
N ASP A 525 -51.43 50.40 14.88
CA ASP A 525 -51.90 51.72 15.27
C ASP A 525 -51.38 52.08 16.67
N ARG A 526 -50.73 53.27 16.76
CA ARG A 526 -50.29 53.88 18.01
C ARG A 526 -49.34 53.01 18.86
N LEU A 527 -48.51 52.13 18.26
CA LEU A 527 -47.56 51.30 19.02
C LEU A 527 -46.64 52.13 19.92
N LYS A 528 -46.20 53.32 19.44
CA LYS A 528 -45.41 54.23 20.27
C LYS A 528 -46.17 54.70 21.50
N TYR A 529 -47.48 55.02 21.41
CA TYR A 529 -48.29 55.36 22.55
C TYR A 529 -48.42 54.21 23.54
N ILE A 530 -48.59 53.00 23.06
CA ILE A 530 -48.64 51.80 23.92
C ILE A 530 -47.31 51.65 24.66
N ASN A 531 -46.17 51.76 23.95
CA ASN A 531 -44.85 51.67 24.56
C ASN A 531 -44.60 52.74 25.63
N ASP A 532 -44.95 54.02 25.29
CA ASP A 532 -44.65 55.16 26.16
C ASP A 532 -45.51 55.20 27.40
N ASN A 533 -46.76 54.70 27.37
CA ASN A 533 -47.69 54.77 28.51
C ASN A 533 -47.82 53.44 29.26
N PHE A 534 -47.63 52.28 28.65
CA PHE A 534 -47.87 50.97 29.26
C PHE A 534 -46.60 50.09 29.27
N GLY A 535 -45.50 50.55 28.67
CA GLY A 535 -44.20 49.87 28.66
C GLY A 535 -43.97 48.98 27.45
N HIS A 536 -42.71 48.64 27.21
CA HIS A 536 -42.29 47.86 26.04
C HIS A 536 -42.89 46.44 26.03
N ALA A 537 -43.11 45.83 27.17
CA ALA A 537 -43.74 44.48 27.25
C ALA A 537 -45.15 44.46 26.66
N GLU A 538 -45.89 45.56 26.81
CA GLU A 538 -47.22 45.73 26.24
C GLU A 538 -47.17 46.02 24.75
N GLY A 539 -46.11 46.73 24.28
CA GLY A 539 -45.83 46.88 22.85
C GLY A 539 -45.46 45.55 22.20
N ASP A 540 -44.63 44.71 22.85
CA ASP A 540 -44.29 43.41 22.38
C ASP A 540 -45.52 42.47 22.30
N PHE A 541 -46.43 42.59 23.27
CA PHE A 541 -47.70 41.91 23.22
C PHE A 541 -48.57 42.35 22.04
N ALA A 542 -48.66 43.64 21.75
CA ALA A 542 -49.39 44.14 20.61
C ALA A 542 -48.76 43.64 19.27
N ILE A 543 -47.43 43.64 19.16
CA ILE A 543 -46.70 43.16 17.99
C ILE A 543 -46.98 41.66 17.76
N THR A 544 -46.86 40.83 18.77
CA THR A 544 -47.08 39.39 18.67
C THR A 544 -48.55 39.04 18.41
N THR A 545 -49.46 39.82 18.97
CA THR A 545 -50.92 39.68 18.73
C THR A 545 -51.26 39.97 17.27
N VAL A 546 -50.81 41.08 16.76
CA VAL A 546 -51.06 41.48 15.35
C VAL A 546 -50.39 40.49 14.37
N ALA A 547 -49.17 40.04 14.67
CA ALA A 547 -48.47 39.02 13.87
C ALA A 547 -49.26 37.70 13.79
N ALA A 548 -49.77 37.20 14.92
CA ALA A 548 -50.58 36.00 14.95
C ALA A 548 -51.90 36.19 14.16
N ALA A 549 -52.55 37.31 14.33
CA ALA A 549 -53.79 37.63 13.63
C ALA A 549 -53.57 37.79 12.11
N ILE A 550 -52.44 38.35 11.66
CA ILE A 550 -52.08 38.41 10.25
C ILE A 550 -51.94 37.00 9.69
N SER A 551 -51.20 36.13 10.35
CA SER A 551 -51.00 34.74 9.92
C SER A 551 -52.32 33.98 9.79
N GLU A 552 -53.22 34.13 10.79
CA GLU A 552 -54.52 33.47 10.81
C GLU A 552 -55.46 34.02 9.73
N THR A 553 -55.43 35.34 9.51
CA THR A 553 -56.27 36.01 8.52
C THR A 553 -55.86 35.62 7.08
N SER A 554 -54.56 35.49 6.84
CA SER A 554 -53.96 35.28 5.50
C SER A 554 -53.97 33.83 5.03
N GLY A 555 -54.00 32.85 5.96
CA GLY A 555 -54.00 31.42 5.71
C GLY A 555 -52.58 30.85 5.55
N GLU A 556 -52.52 29.51 5.45
CA GLU A 556 -51.25 28.77 5.51
C GLU A 556 -50.30 29.03 4.32
N ASP A 557 -50.83 29.34 3.14
CA ASP A 557 -50.03 29.57 1.91
C ASP A 557 -49.54 31.03 1.78
N ALA A 558 -49.87 31.89 2.74
CA ALA A 558 -49.49 33.30 2.71
C ALA A 558 -48.06 33.53 3.19
N ILE A 559 -47.37 34.44 2.56
CA ILE A 559 -46.02 34.91 2.93
C ILE A 559 -46.21 36.12 3.82
N CYS A 560 -46.18 35.93 5.15
CA CYS A 560 -46.34 36.99 6.15
C CYS A 560 -44.97 37.32 6.73
N ALA A 561 -44.63 38.58 6.82
CA ALA A 561 -43.36 39.07 7.30
C ALA A 561 -43.49 40.34 8.14
N ARG A 562 -42.56 40.51 9.10
CA ARG A 562 -42.34 41.77 9.82
C ARG A 562 -41.13 42.45 9.20
N PHE A 563 -41.33 43.70 8.69
CA PHE A 563 -40.29 44.45 8.05
C PHE A 563 -39.46 45.28 9.04
N GLY A 564 -40.06 45.67 10.14
CA GLY A 564 -39.41 46.36 11.24
C GLY A 564 -40.45 46.99 12.18
N GLY A 565 -40.13 47.20 13.46
CA GLY A 565 -40.98 47.90 14.41
C GLY A 565 -42.42 47.43 14.41
N ASP A 566 -43.30 48.30 13.88
CA ASP A 566 -44.75 48.15 13.74
C ASP A 566 -45.21 47.72 12.34
N GLU A 567 -44.26 47.57 11.36
CA GLU A 567 -44.56 47.32 9.96
C GLU A 567 -44.56 45.83 9.63
N PHE A 568 -45.63 45.38 8.98
CA PHE A 568 -45.80 44.03 8.46
C PHE A 568 -46.19 44.07 7.00
N VAL A 569 -45.82 43.02 6.30
CA VAL A 569 -46.21 42.75 4.90
C VAL A 569 -46.75 41.33 4.81
N CYS A 570 -47.86 41.19 4.10
CA CYS A 570 -48.43 39.88 3.83
C CYS A 570 -48.76 39.78 2.33
N ALA A 571 -48.43 38.62 1.72
CA ALA A 571 -48.70 38.39 0.31
C ALA A 571 -49.22 36.93 0.09
N PHE A 572 -50.23 36.81 -0.74
CA PHE A 572 -50.77 35.51 -1.17
C PHE A 572 -51.39 35.61 -2.56
N THR A 573 -51.65 34.47 -3.18
CA THR A 573 -52.32 34.43 -4.51
C THR A 573 -53.73 33.95 -4.44
N ALA A 574 -54.60 34.58 -5.32
CA ALA A 574 -56.00 34.16 -5.45
C ALA A 574 -56.45 34.16 -6.95
N GLY A 575 -57.60 33.56 -7.24
CA GLY A 575 -58.06 33.31 -8.59
C GLY A 575 -58.64 34.50 -9.34
N GLY A 576 -59.04 35.58 -8.68
CA GLY A 576 -59.69 36.76 -9.28
C GLY A 576 -59.20 38.09 -8.75
N SER A 577 -59.27 39.17 -9.55
CA SER A 577 -58.83 40.51 -9.21
C SER A 577 -59.71 41.24 -8.18
N GLY A 578 -60.85 40.69 -7.83
CA GLY A 578 -61.84 41.27 -6.87
C GLY A 578 -62.18 40.29 -5.74
N GLU A 579 -61.46 39.22 -5.62
CA GLU A 579 -61.75 38.15 -4.63
C GLU A 579 -61.52 38.64 -3.18
N TYR A 580 -60.61 39.57 -3.00
CA TYR A 580 -60.30 40.16 -1.68
C TYR A 580 -60.35 41.68 -1.76
N SER A 581 -60.96 42.30 -0.78
CA SER A 581 -60.92 43.75 -0.58
C SER A 581 -60.11 44.11 0.69
N ALA A 582 -59.53 45.30 0.68
CA ALA A 582 -58.81 45.79 1.87
C ALA A 582 -59.74 45.86 3.09
N ALA A 583 -61.03 46.23 2.91
CA ALA A 583 -62.02 46.30 3.99
C ALA A 583 -62.39 44.92 4.58
N GLU A 584 -62.55 43.89 3.72
CA GLU A 584 -62.82 42.53 4.23
C GLU A 584 -61.64 41.93 4.97
N PHE A 585 -60.44 42.12 4.42
CA PHE A 585 -59.23 41.66 5.11
C PHE A 585 -59.06 42.39 6.44
N TYR A 586 -59.27 43.72 6.45
CA TYR A 586 -59.26 44.55 7.68
C TYR A 586 -60.23 44.05 8.75
N ASN A 587 -61.48 43.82 8.38
CA ASN A 587 -62.46 43.34 9.35
C ASN A 587 -62.11 41.99 9.92
N ARG A 588 -61.68 41.06 9.11
CA ARG A 588 -61.21 39.73 9.57
C ARG A 588 -59.97 39.85 10.47
N LEU A 589 -59.02 40.75 10.11
CA LEU A 589 -57.86 40.97 10.97
C LEU A 589 -58.23 41.56 12.33
N LEU A 590 -59.11 42.52 12.35
CA LEU A 590 -59.64 43.09 13.63
C LEU A 590 -60.38 42.08 14.46
N ASP A 591 -61.21 41.25 13.84
CA ASP A 591 -61.88 40.15 14.51
C ASP A 591 -60.91 39.17 15.17
N ASN A 592 -59.87 38.77 14.46
CA ASN A 592 -58.80 37.91 14.94
C ASN A 592 -57.99 38.56 16.07
N ILE A 593 -57.65 39.86 15.94
CA ILE A 593 -57.00 40.61 17.03
C ILE A 593 -57.89 40.62 18.30
N ASN A 594 -59.17 40.99 18.13
CA ASN A 594 -60.14 41.07 19.27
C ASN A 594 -60.44 39.73 19.91
N ASN A 595 -60.33 38.63 19.18
CA ASN A 595 -60.51 37.28 19.67
C ASN A 595 -59.23 36.69 20.33
N THR A 596 -58.12 37.38 20.23
CA THR A 596 -56.87 36.96 20.89
C THR A 596 -57.00 37.12 22.39
N LYS A 597 -56.62 36.06 23.10
CA LYS A 597 -56.72 36.04 24.57
C LYS A 597 -55.93 37.18 25.22
N GLY A 598 -56.57 37.92 26.09
CA GLY A 598 -55.93 39.03 26.83
C GLY A 598 -56.08 40.39 26.17
N VAL A 599 -56.51 40.49 24.91
CA VAL A 599 -56.70 41.80 24.23
C VAL A 599 -57.80 42.59 24.82
N LYS A 600 -58.95 41.93 25.22
CA LYS A 600 -60.09 42.56 25.82
C LYS A 600 -59.84 43.06 27.23
N ASP A 601 -58.79 42.58 27.88
CA ASP A 601 -58.43 42.96 29.25
C ASP A 601 -57.45 44.14 29.29
N LYS A 602 -57.04 44.69 28.11
CA LYS A 602 -56.12 45.81 28.04
C LYS A 602 -56.80 47.15 28.12
N GLU A 603 -56.15 48.10 28.79
CA GLU A 603 -56.63 49.53 28.93
C GLU A 603 -56.42 50.36 27.65
N TYR A 604 -55.84 49.71 26.57
CA TYR A 604 -55.60 50.34 25.30
C TYR A 604 -56.14 49.44 24.19
N PRO A 605 -56.61 49.99 23.08
CA PRO A 605 -56.98 49.18 21.92
C PRO A 605 -55.77 48.72 21.12
N VAL A 606 -55.75 47.47 20.69
CA VAL A 606 -54.81 46.94 19.68
C VAL A 606 -55.51 46.98 18.34
N GLY A 607 -54.93 47.73 17.40
CA GLY A 607 -55.46 47.87 16.04
C GLY A 607 -54.33 48.03 15.01
N ALA A 608 -54.70 47.94 13.77
CA ALA A 608 -53.76 48.08 12.67
C ALA A 608 -54.38 48.87 11.49
N SER A 609 -53.58 49.62 10.79
CA SER A 609 -53.93 50.25 9.51
C SER A 609 -53.44 49.43 8.38
N ILE A 610 -54.22 49.29 7.27
CA ILE A 610 -53.96 48.36 6.19
C ILE A 610 -54.03 49.07 4.83
N GLY A 611 -53.06 48.79 3.96
CA GLY A 611 -53.13 49.14 2.56
C GLY A 611 -52.93 47.92 1.67
N MET A 612 -53.66 47.83 0.61
CA MET A 612 -53.62 46.70 -0.32
C MET A 612 -53.19 47.17 -1.72
N CYS A 613 -52.43 46.29 -2.38
CA CYS A 613 -52.18 46.32 -3.79
C CYS A 613 -52.43 44.94 -4.38
N CYS A 614 -52.97 44.87 -5.59
CA CYS A 614 -53.20 43.61 -6.31
C CYS A 614 -52.75 43.72 -7.75
N CYS A 615 -52.09 42.70 -8.25
CA CYS A 615 -51.70 42.64 -9.68
C CYS A 615 -51.82 41.17 -10.21
N HIS A 616 -51.97 41.03 -11.52
CA HIS A 616 -51.93 39.73 -12.18
C HIS A 616 -50.50 39.17 -12.20
N MET A 617 -50.38 37.89 -11.98
CA MET A 617 -49.09 37.19 -11.95
C MET A 617 -48.59 36.85 -13.36
N GLU A 618 -48.49 37.88 -14.24
CA GLU A 618 -47.78 37.75 -15.52
C GLU A 618 -46.31 38.14 -15.40
N ASP A 619 -45.54 37.88 -16.46
CA ASP A 619 -44.09 38.14 -16.42
C ASP A 619 -43.76 39.61 -16.05
N GLY A 620 -42.94 39.78 -15.04
CA GLY A 620 -42.36 41.07 -14.65
C GLY A 620 -43.04 41.78 -13.47
N ILE A 621 -43.52 41.06 -12.47
CA ILE A 621 -44.04 41.69 -11.24
C ILE A 621 -42.94 42.47 -10.52
N ASP A 622 -43.19 43.76 -10.35
CA ASP A 622 -42.34 44.64 -9.54
C ASP A 622 -42.85 44.68 -8.10
N ILE A 623 -42.30 43.78 -7.27
CA ILE A 623 -42.67 43.61 -5.86
C ILE A 623 -42.40 44.90 -5.07
N GLU A 624 -41.34 45.65 -5.38
CA GLU A 624 -41.04 46.91 -4.68
C GLU A 624 -42.10 47.97 -4.96
N ASN A 625 -42.53 48.12 -6.19
CA ASN A 625 -43.60 49.04 -6.56
C ASN A 625 -44.96 48.60 -5.95
N MET A 626 -45.20 47.30 -5.82
CA MET A 626 -46.39 46.80 -5.14
C MET A 626 -46.38 47.16 -3.64
N ILE A 627 -45.25 46.95 -2.98
CA ILE A 627 -45.10 47.36 -1.57
C ILE A 627 -45.32 48.87 -1.40
N LEU A 628 -44.65 49.68 -2.23
CA LEU A 628 -44.85 51.13 -2.19
C LEU A 628 -46.29 51.57 -2.44
N SER A 629 -47.02 50.89 -3.31
CA SER A 629 -48.42 51.14 -3.60
C SER A 629 -49.33 50.77 -2.43
N ALA A 630 -49.07 49.63 -1.79
CA ALA A 630 -49.77 49.17 -0.59
C ALA A 630 -49.49 50.12 0.57
N ASP A 631 -48.24 50.53 0.81
CA ASP A 631 -47.86 51.51 1.84
C ASP A 631 -48.57 52.86 1.68
N LYS A 632 -48.63 53.34 0.45
CA LYS A 632 -49.36 54.59 0.17
C LYS A 632 -50.84 54.50 0.50
N ASN A 633 -51.46 53.36 0.25
CA ASN A 633 -52.84 53.11 0.61
C ASN A 633 -53.02 52.96 2.13
N MET A 634 -52.11 52.26 2.81
CA MET A 634 -52.09 52.15 4.27
C MET A 634 -51.96 53.50 4.97
N TYR A 635 -51.11 54.38 4.43
CA TYR A 635 -50.94 55.71 5.05
C TYR A 635 -52.20 56.56 4.94
N LYS A 636 -53.05 56.41 3.91
CA LYS A 636 -54.37 57.03 3.84
C LYS A 636 -55.28 56.50 4.93
N ASP A 637 -55.37 55.20 5.08
CA ASP A 637 -56.16 54.52 6.10
C ASP A 637 -55.72 54.99 7.52
N LYS A 638 -54.42 55.01 7.75
CA LYS A 638 -53.83 55.50 9.04
C LYS A 638 -54.20 56.95 9.35
N SER A 639 -54.32 57.79 8.33
CA SER A 639 -54.73 59.20 8.50
C SER A 639 -56.22 59.35 8.87
N GLU A 640 -57.08 58.48 8.36
CA GLU A 640 -58.51 58.42 8.70
C GLU A 640 -58.74 57.91 10.13
N HIS A 641 -57.98 56.86 10.54
CA HIS A 641 -57.99 56.37 11.91
C HIS A 641 -57.56 57.42 12.93
N ARG A 642 -56.53 58.22 12.63
CA ARG A 642 -56.07 59.33 13.48
C ARG A 642 -57.15 60.41 13.67
N GLN A 643 -57.88 60.77 12.62
CA GLN A 643 -58.96 61.72 12.70
C GLN A 643 -60.17 61.23 13.51
N LYS A 644 -60.49 59.94 13.41
CA LYS A 644 -61.56 59.30 14.17
C LYS A 644 -61.21 59.23 15.64
N TYR A 645 -60.04 58.84 16.03
CA TYR A 645 -59.60 58.81 17.44
C TYR A 645 -59.52 60.21 18.08
N GLN A 646 -59.17 61.26 17.28
CA GLN A 646 -59.18 62.64 17.76
C GLN A 646 -60.61 63.12 18.05
N LYS A 647 -61.59 62.69 17.26
CA LYS A 647 -63.03 63.00 17.53
C LYS A 647 -63.57 62.28 18.74
N ASP A 648 -63.20 61.04 18.96
CA ASP A 648 -63.66 60.23 20.11
C ASP A 648 -63.03 60.65 21.45
N MET A 649 -61.91 61.40 21.41
CA MET A 649 -61.28 62.00 22.60
C MET A 649 -61.85 63.39 22.94
N ILE A 650 -62.69 63.99 22.10
CA ILE A 650 -63.28 65.33 22.27
C ILE A 650 -64.76 65.21 22.73
N ASN A 651 -65.36 64.07 22.57
CA ASN A 651 -66.71 63.75 23.13
C ASN A 651 -66.54 62.89 24.41
#